data_4bb2c6b0fe55a69da7c66154c47acd49
#
_entry.id   4bb2c6b0fe55a69da7c66154c47acd49
#
_cell.length_a   1.000
_cell.length_b   1.000
_cell.length_c   1.000
_cell.angle_alpha   90.00
_cell.angle_beta   90.00
_cell.angle_gamma   90.00
#
_symmetry.space_group_name_H-M   'P 1'
#
loop_
_entity.id
_entity.type
_entity.pdbx_description
1 polymer ?
#
loop_
_entity_poly.entity_id
_entity_poly.type
_entity_poly.pdbx_seq_one_letter_code
_entity_poly.pdbx_strand_id
1 'polypeptide(L)'
;MIPAPKSVVVVGHGMVGHRFVEALRDRDLYGRWNVTVLCEEPTPAYDRVALSSYVGSWDRGALALAGNDYTGDGLVRLRVGERVTAIDRDARAVTTSAGEEIGYDALVLATGSYPFVPPIPGKDLDRCFVYRTLDDLDAIRAAVEATEPGAAGIVVGGGLLGLEAANALRLLGLTPHIVEFAPRLMPLQVDEGGGAVLANLVCALGLTVHTGVSTTAIENHGSGLRVTLSDGETVDAAVLVFSAGVRPRDELARACGLDVADRGGVLTDIACRTSDPAIYAVGEVAAIEGRCYGLVAPGNATAEVVADRLLGGNAEFPGADLSTKLKLLGVDVASFGDAHARSEGALEVVLKDAVNGTYAKLVVSDDASTLLGGILVGDATAYGTLRPLVGRPLPVDPASLIAPAAAEVGLGALPDEAQICSCNGVSKGAICAAIVDGACDVPAIKGATAAGTSCGSCVPMLKRLLAAQGVEQSKALCEHFTQSRVELFQIVHATGMRTFSGLIAKHGTGTGCDICKPAVASILASTSSDHILDDESAALQDTNDHFLANLQRNGTYSVVPRLPGGEITPEKLIAIAEVAHDFGLYTKITGGQRIDMFGARVEQLPAIWRRLIAAGMESGHAYGKALRTVKSCVGSTWCRYGVQDSVGMAVDLELRYRGLRSPHKIKMGVSGCQRECAEARSKDVGVIATEKGWNLYVGGNGGATPKHAQLLAGDLDDETLVRYIDRYLMFYIRTADRLQRTAVWQETIEGGLDHIRAVVCEDSLGIADDLEAAMARHVAGYSDEWAAVLADEAKLSRFVSFVNAPDQPDPTVVFDESGPRKVPVMLGTPRLGDTTERST
;
A
#
# COMPACT_ATOMS: atom_id res chain seq x y z
N MET A 1 -13.60 5.35 -47.94
CA MET A 1 -14.14 4.37 -46.96
C MET A 1 -12.99 3.91 -46.09
N ILE A 2 -13.08 4.08 -44.80
CA ILE A 2 -12.12 3.47 -43.85
C ILE A 2 -12.34 1.95 -43.99
N PRO A 3 -11.29 1.14 -44.26
CA PRO A 3 -11.45 -0.30 -44.31
C PRO A 3 -11.95 -0.82 -42.94
N ALA A 4 -12.73 -1.89 -42.93
CA ALA A 4 -13.20 -2.52 -41.70
C ALA A 4 -11.99 -2.86 -40.82
N PRO A 5 -12.08 -2.67 -39.49
CA PRO A 5 -11.00 -3.03 -38.59
C PRO A 5 -10.61 -4.50 -38.72
N LYS A 6 -9.32 -4.80 -38.71
CA LYS A 6 -8.81 -6.18 -38.61
C LYS A 6 -9.02 -6.74 -37.23
N SER A 7 -9.03 -8.04 -37.10
CA SER A 7 -9.20 -8.73 -35.80
C SER A 7 -7.84 -9.22 -35.27
N VAL A 8 -7.48 -8.85 -34.05
CA VAL A 8 -6.39 -9.49 -33.32
C VAL A 8 -6.92 -10.23 -32.12
N VAL A 9 -6.50 -11.49 -31.98
CA VAL A 9 -6.82 -12.31 -30.83
C VAL A 9 -5.58 -12.43 -29.94
N VAL A 10 -5.73 -12.15 -28.63
CA VAL A 10 -4.66 -12.27 -27.62
C VAL A 10 -4.98 -13.44 -26.72
N VAL A 11 -4.10 -14.43 -26.67
CA VAL A 11 -4.26 -15.61 -25.80
C VAL A 11 -3.40 -15.44 -24.56
N GLY A 12 -4.04 -15.11 -23.47
CA GLY A 12 -3.42 -14.80 -22.18
C GLY A 12 -3.50 -13.33 -21.82
N HIS A 13 -3.99 -13.05 -20.62
CA HIS A 13 -4.13 -11.71 -20.05
C HIS A 13 -3.33 -11.59 -18.75
N GLY A 14 -2.01 -11.89 -18.83
CA GLY A 14 -1.05 -11.54 -17.80
C GLY A 14 -0.48 -10.14 -18.03
N MET A 15 0.57 -9.75 -17.27
CA MET A 15 1.22 -8.44 -17.39
C MET A 15 1.64 -8.11 -18.84
N VAL A 16 2.21 -9.06 -19.57
CA VAL A 16 2.70 -8.85 -20.93
C VAL A 16 1.55 -8.78 -21.94
N GLY A 17 0.51 -9.63 -21.80
CA GLY A 17 -0.70 -9.57 -22.63
C GLY A 17 -1.44 -8.24 -22.48
N HIS A 18 -1.55 -7.75 -21.23
CA HIS A 18 -2.10 -6.43 -20.93
C HIS A 18 -1.26 -5.32 -21.58
N ARG A 19 0.08 -5.36 -21.39
CA ARG A 19 0.99 -4.38 -21.99
C ARG A 19 0.89 -4.33 -23.51
N PHE A 20 0.72 -5.48 -24.17
CA PHE A 20 0.50 -5.52 -25.61
C PHE A 20 -0.77 -4.77 -26.02
N VAL A 21 -1.88 -4.99 -25.30
CA VAL A 21 -3.16 -4.31 -25.63
C VAL A 21 -3.02 -2.80 -25.41
N GLU A 22 -2.43 -2.35 -24.30
CA GLU A 22 -2.15 -0.94 -24.07
C GLU A 22 -1.31 -0.35 -25.21
N ALA A 23 -0.16 -0.96 -25.52
CA ALA A 23 0.77 -0.46 -26.53
C ALA A 23 0.14 -0.38 -27.92
N LEU A 24 -0.75 -1.32 -28.25
CA LEU A 24 -1.50 -1.31 -29.51
C LEU A 24 -2.53 -0.18 -29.51
N ARG A 25 -3.33 -0.05 -28.44
CA ARG A 25 -4.41 0.94 -28.34
C ARG A 25 -3.87 2.37 -28.30
N ASP A 26 -2.81 2.62 -27.57
CA ASP A 26 -2.17 3.93 -27.49
C ASP A 26 -1.68 4.45 -28.85
N ARG A 27 -1.30 3.53 -29.77
CA ARG A 27 -0.76 3.85 -31.07
C ARG A 27 -1.76 3.72 -32.22
N ASP A 28 -2.86 2.97 -32.05
CA ASP A 28 -3.89 2.77 -33.07
C ASP A 28 -4.93 3.91 -33.06
N LEU A 29 -4.48 5.11 -33.37
CA LEU A 29 -5.31 6.34 -33.37
C LEU A 29 -6.51 6.27 -34.33
N TYR A 30 -6.50 5.36 -35.29
CA TYR A 30 -7.53 5.22 -36.32
C TYR A 30 -8.46 4.03 -36.12
N GLY A 31 -8.29 3.26 -35.04
CA GLY A 31 -9.11 2.09 -34.77
C GLY A 31 -9.01 0.99 -35.83
N ARG A 32 -7.79 0.71 -36.29
CA ARG A 32 -7.53 -0.31 -37.35
C ARG A 32 -7.67 -1.74 -36.86
N TRP A 33 -7.64 -1.95 -35.53
CA TRP A 33 -7.69 -3.27 -34.93
C TRP A 33 -8.81 -3.39 -33.88
N ASN A 34 -9.60 -4.45 -34.05
CA ASN A 34 -10.46 -4.97 -32.97
C ASN A 34 -9.69 -6.02 -32.17
N VAL A 35 -9.63 -5.88 -30.88
CA VAL A 35 -8.86 -6.75 -30.00
C VAL A 35 -9.79 -7.66 -29.19
N THR A 36 -9.62 -8.98 -29.29
CA THR A 36 -10.26 -9.94 -28.41
C THR A 36 -9.21 -10.56 -27.50
N VAL A 37 -9.34 -10.39 -26.19
CA VAL A 37 -8.41 -10.92 -25.18
C VAL A 37 -9.09 -12.09 -24.47
N LEU A 38 -8.44 -13.26 -24.48
CA LEU A 38 -8.90 -14.48 -23.84
C LEU A 38 -8.03 -14.79 -22.62
N CYS A 39 -8.63 -14.78 -21.47
CA CYS A 39 -7.96 -14.98 -20.17
C CYS A 39 -8.49 -16.24 -19.48
N GLU A 40 -7.62 -17.21 -19.23
CA GLU A 40 -7.99 -18.43 -18.49
C GLU A 40 -8.34 -18.15 -17.02
N GLU A 41 -7.63 -17.20 -16.38
CA GLU A 41 -7.90 -16.81 -15.01
C GLU A 41 -9.21 -16.01 -14.92
N PRO A 42 -9.95 -16.14 -13.80
CA PRO A 42 -11.21 -15.41 -13.60
C PRO A 42 -10.98 -13.92 -13.27
N THR A 43 -9.73 -13.52 -13.05
CA THR A 43 -9.32 -12.16 -12.67
C THR A 43 -8.61 -11.50 -13.86
N PRO A 44 -8.92 -10.23 -14.22
CA PRO A 44 -8.13 -9.45 -15.17
C PRO A 44 -6.67 -9.34 -14.77
N ALA A 45 -5.82 -8.82 -15.67
CA ALA A 45 -4.39 -8.69 -15.44
C ALA A 45 -4.05 -7.96 -14.12
N TYR A 46 -3.11 -8.51 -13.39
CA TYR A 46 -2.62 -7.99 -12.12
C TYR A 46 -1.09 -8.08 -12.04
N ASP A 47 -0.50 -7.31 -11.13
CA ASP A 47 0.95 -7.29 -10.92
C ASP A 47 1.43 -8.56 -10.19
N ARG A 48 1.95 -9.52 -10.93
CA ARG A 48 2.51 -10.77 -10.40
C ARG A 48 3.85 -10.59 -9.68
N VAL A 49 4.56 -9.49 -9.96
CA VAL A 49 5.81 -9.18 -9.24
C VAL A 49 5.52 -8.76 -7.81
N ALA A 50 4.33 -8.21 -7.58
CA ALA A 50 3.91 -7.78 -6.26
C ALA A 50 3.10 -8.84 -5.47
N LEU A 51 3.09 -10.13 -5.89
CA LEU A 51 2.35 -11.19 -5.20
C LEU A 51 2.68 -11.32 -3.71
N SER A 52 3.93 -11.10 -3.31
CA SER A 52 4.33 -11.09 -1.89
C SER A 52 3.62 -10.01 -1.07
N SER A 53 3.19 -8.90 -1.67
CA SER A 53 2.40 -7.86 -0.99
C SER A 53 0.95 -8.26 -0.77
N TYR A 54 0.42 -9.19 -1.59
CA TYR A 54 -0.92 -9.75 -1.41
C TYR A 54 -1.07 -10.47 -0.08
N VAL A 55 -0.06 -11.24 0.33
CA VAL A 55 -0.05 -11.98 1.61
C VAL A 55 -0.20 -11.06 2.83
N GLY A 56 0.22 -9.79 2.73
CA GLY A 56 0.06 -8.81 3.79
C GLY A 56 -1.32 -8.14 3.85
N SER A 57 -2.01 -8.02 2.70
CA SER A 57 -3.26 -7.26 2.56
C SER A 57 -4.48 -8.14 2.27
N TRP A 58 -4.29 -9.26 1.59
CA TRP A 58 -5.34 -10.13 1.03
C TRP A 58 -6.36 -9.37 0.15
N ASP A 59 -5.91 -8.26 -0.45
CA ASP A 59 -6.71 -7.44 -1.34
C ASP A 59 -6.28 -7.67 -2.80
N ARG A 60 -7.12 -8.38 -3.55
CA ARG A 60 -6.89 -8.64 -4.99
C ARG A 60 -6.89 -7.34 -5.80
N GLY A 61 -7.69 -6.35 -5.39
CA GLY A 61 -7.79 -5.05 -6.04
C GLY A 61 -6.50 -4.24 -5.97
N ALA A 62 -5.72 -4.40 -4.90
CA ALA A 62 -4.44 -3.71 -4.72
C ALA A 62 -3.36 -4.12 -5.74
N LEU A 63 -3.51 -5.29 -6.38
CA LEU A 63 -2.60 -5.75 -7.43
C LEU A 63 -3.13 -5.51 -8.85
N ALA A 64 -4.34 -4.98 -9.03
CA ALA A 64 -4.92 -4.74 -10.33
C ALA A 64 -4.07 -3.74 -11.14
N LEU A 65 -3.76 -4.08 -12.39
CA LEU A 65 -3.11 -3.14 -13.30
C LEU A 65 -4.13 -2.08 -13.75
N ALA A 66 -3.68 -0.85 -13.94
CA ALA A 66 -4.54 0.25 -14.37
C ALA A 66 -5.18 -0.08 -15.74
N GLY A 67 -6.51 0.12 -15.88
CA GLY A 67 -7.21 -0.11 -17.15
C GLY A 67 -7.27 -1.56 -17.60
N ASN A 68 -7.02 -2.52 -16.72
CA ASN A 68 -6.91 -3.94 -17.06
C ASN A 68 -8.23 -4.61 -17.51
N ASP A 69 -9.36 -3.94 -17.34
CA ASP A 69 -10.70 -4.37 -17.77
C ASP A 69 -11.14 -3.73 -19.10
N TYR A 70 -10.37 -2.75 -19.59
CA TYR A 70 -10.64 -1.96 -20.82
C TYR A 70 -12.02 -1.31 -20.86
N THR A 71 -12.59 -0.98 -19.71
CA THR A 71 -13.90 -0.33 -19.59
C THR A 71 -13.89 0.99 -20.37
N GLY A 72 -14.82 1.10 -21.34
CA GLY A 72 -14.96 2.28 -22.20
C GLY A 72 -14.21 2.22 -23.54
N ASP A 73 -13.36 1.22 -23.80
CA ASP A 73 -12.77 1.00 -25.12
C ASP A 73 -13.64 0.05 -25.96
N GLY A 74 -14.42 0.59 -26.86
CA GLY A 74 -15.35 -0.18 -27.73
C GLY A 74 -14.65 -1.10 -28.76
N LEU A 75 -13.31 -1.04 -28.87
CA LEU A 75 -12.52 -1.88 -29.77
C LEU A 75 -11.80 -3.02 -29.05
N VAL A 76 -11.90 -3.09 -27.71
CA VAL A 76 -11.31 -4.19 -26.92
C VAL A 76 -12.40 -5.00 -26.24
N ARG A 77 -12.37 -6.31 -26.40
CA ARG A 77 -13.25 -7.25 -25.73
C ARG A 77 -12.43 -8.21 -24.86
N LEU A 78 -12.49 -8.04 -23.55
CA LEU A 78 -11.87 -8.96 -22.59
C LEU A 78 -12.86 -10.06 -22.19
N ARG A 79 -12.39 -11.31 -22.19
CA ARG A 79 -13.14 -12.51 -21.79
C ARG A 79 -12.33 -13.26 -20.73
N VAL A 80 -12.70 -13.06 -19.46
CA VAL A 80 -12.06 -13.72 -18.31
C VAL A 80 -12.70 -15.08 -18.02
N GLY A 81 -11.95 -16.00 -17.44
CA GLY A 81 -12.39 -17.37 -17.17
C GLY A 81 -12.53 -18.24 -18.43
N GLU A 82 -12.00 -17.78 -19.55
CA GLU A 82 -12.12 -18.47 -20.83
C GLU A 82 -10.77 -18.84 -21.44
N ARG A 83 -10.52 -20.15 -21.51
CA ARG A 83 -9.27 -20.72 -22.02
C ARG A 83 -9.37 -21.05 -23.49
N VAL A 84 -8.31 -20.76 -24.26
CA VAL A 84 -8.16 -21.30 -25.62
C VAL A 84 -7.72 -22.76 -25.53
N THR A 85 -8.39 -23.63 -26.27
CA THR A 85 -8.15 -25.08 -26.29
C THR A 85 -7.50 -25.57 -27.56
N ALA A 86 -7.68 -24.86 -28.69
CA ALA A 86 -7.08 -25.21 -29.98
C ALA A 86 -6.86 -23.97 -30.86
N ILE A 87 -5.91 -24.06 -31.76
CA ILE A 87 -5.61 -23.08 -32.80
C ILE A 87 -5.70 -23.79 -34.14
N ASP A 88 -6.58 -23.32 -35.02
CA ASP A 88 -6.64 -23.75 -36.45
C ASP A 88 -5.95 -22.66 -37.27
N ARG A 89 -4.76 -23.00 -37.82
CA ARG A 89 -3.92 -22.08 -38.61
C ARG A 89 -4.46 -21.87 -40.01
N ASP A 90 -5.11 -22.88 -40.57
CA ASP A 90 -5.66 -22.83 -41.92
C ASP A 90 -6.94 -22.01 -41.98
N ALA A 91 -7.83 -22.20 -40.98
CA ALA A 91 -9.03 -21.40 -40.81
C ALA A 91 -8.74 -20.02 -40.16
N ARG A 92 -7.56 -19.81 -39.61
CA ARG A 92 -7.20 -18.64 -38.78
C ARG A 92 -8.19 -18.39 -37.67
N ALA A 93 -8.46 -19.41 -36.87
CA ALA A 93 -9.38 -19.34 -35.77
C ALA A 93 -8.83 -20.00 -34.51
N VAL A 94 -9.28 -19.56 -33.36
CA VAL A 94 -9.03 -20.20 -32.05
C VAL A 94 -10.33 -20.77 -31.54
N THR A 95 -10.28 -21.95 -30.91
CA THR A 95 -11.41 -22.55 -30.21
C THR A 95 -11.28 -22.33 -28.71
N THR A 96 -12.33 -21.87 -28.04
CA THR A 96 -12.36 -21.62 -26.60
C THR A 96 -12.88 -22.84 -25.84
N SER A 97 -12.72 -22.81 -24.50
CA SER A 97 -13.25 -23.81 -23.57
C SER A 97 -14.80 -23.86 -23.58
N ALA A 98 -15.47 -22.82 -24.05
CA ALA A 98 -16.92 -22.77 -24.27
C ALA A 98 -17.33 -23.38 -25.62
N GLY A 99 -16.38 -23.81 -26.48
CA GLY A 99 -16.64 -24.36 -27.82
C GLY A 99 -16.89 -23.28 -28.89
N GLU A 100 -16.63 -22.01 -28.60
CA GLU A 100 -16.76 -20.91 -29.54
C GLU A 100 -15.48 -20.83 -30.42
N GLU A 101 -15.69 -20.60 -31.73
CA GLU A 101 -14.62 -20.32 -32.66
C GLU A 101 -14.51 -18.81 -32.91
N ILE A 102 -13.29 -18.26 -32.73
CA ILE A 102 -13.01 -16.84 -32.92
C ILE A 102 -11.94 -16.68 -33.98
N GLY A 103 -12.32 -16.05 -35.10
CA GLY A 103 -11.42 -15.79 -36.23
C GLY A 103 -10.45 -14.63 -35.92
N TYR A 104 -9.25 -14.65 -36.54
CA TYR A 104 -8.25 -13.61 -36.40
C TYR A 104 -7.53 -13.29 -37.74
N ASP A 105 -7.14 -12.03 -37.90
CA ASP A 105 -6.15 -11.59 -38.90
C ASP A 105 -4.72 -11.68 -38.34
N ALA A 106 -4.59 -11.53 -37.01
CA ALA A 106 -3.35 -11.76 -36.26
C ALA A 106 -3.67 -12.43 -34.92
N LEU A 107 -2.78 -13.33 -34.47
CA LEU A 107 -2.86 -14.01 -33.19
C LEU A 107 -1.61 -13.70 -32.36
N VAL A 108 -1.80 -13.34 -31.11
CA VAL A 108 -0.71 -13.08 -30.14
C VAL A 108 -0.78 -14.07 -28.99
N LEU A 109 0.24 -14.94 -28.89
CA LEU A 109 0.40 -15.88 -27.80
C LEU A 109 1.12 -15.18 -26.64
N ALA A 110 0.39 -14.89 -25.57
CA ALA A 110 0.86 -14.29 -24.32
C ALA A 110 0.57 -15.22 -23.14
N THR A 111 0.64 -16.54 -23.36
CA THR A 111 0.24 -17.59 -22.40
C THR A 111 1.16 -17.70 -21.19
N GLY A 112 2.34 -17.08 -21.23
CA GLY A 112 3.29 -17.04 -20.12
C GLY A 112 3.91 -18.40 -19.81
N SER A 113 4.03 -18.71 -18.51
CA SER A 113 4.64 -19.93 -18.00
C SER A 113 3.83 -20.55 -16.85
N TYR A 114 4.11 -21.80 -16.54
CA TYR A 114 3.61 -22.49 -15.35
C TYR A 114 4.76 -22.93 -14.45
N PRO A 115 4.50 -23.10 -13.13
CA PRO A 115 5.52 -23.58 -12.18
C PRO A 115 6.01 -24.98 -12.54
N PHE A 116 7.30 -25.19 -12.48
CA PHE A 116 7.86 -26.53 -12.62
C PHE A 116 7.76 -27.27 -11.27
N VAL A 117 7.06 -28.40 -11.28
CA VAL A 117 6.99 -29.31 -10.14
C VAL A 117 7.88 -30.53 -10.44
N PRO A 118 8.95 -30.74 -9.69
CA PRO A 118 9.83 -31.90 -9.88
C PRO A 118 9.05 -33.22 -9.74
N PRO A 119 9.44 -34.29 -10.46
CA PRO A 119 8.75 -35.59 -10.41
C PRO A 119 9.10 -36.37 -9.11
N ILE A 120 8.68 -35.85 -7.98
CA ILE A 120 8.93 -36.40 -6.63
C ILE A 120 7.71 -37.24 -6.21
N PRO A 121 7.89 -38.46 -5.65
CA PRO A 121 6.81 -39.22 -5.03
C PRO A 121 6.07 -38.39 -3.99
N GLY A 122 4.72 -38.30 -4.07
CA GLY A 122 3.91 -37.52 -3.16
C GLY A 122 3.70 -36.06 -3.53
N LYS A 123 4.22 -35.58 -4.67
CA LYS A 123 4.10 -34.17 -5.13
C LYS A 123 2.66 -33.68 -5.32
N ASP A 124 1.71 -34.59 -5.51
CA ASP A 124 0.30 -34.28 -5.77
C ASP A 124 -0.59 -34.43 -4.52
N LEU A 125 -0.01 -34.52 -3.32
CA LEU A 125 -0.75 -34.54 -2.05
C LEU A 125 -1.44 -33.20 -1.76
N ASP A 126 -2.58 -33.24 -1.06
CA ASP A 126 -3.46 -32.07 -0.83
C ASP A 126 -2.76 -30.85 -0.18
N ARG A 127 -1.62 -31.05 0.50
CA ARG A 127 -0.86 -29.97 1.14
C ARG A 127 0.38 -29.54 0.36
N CYS A 128 0.48 -29.98 -0.89
CA CYS A 128 1.52 -29.57 -1.85
C CYS A 128 0.97 -28.50 -2.79
N PHE A 129 1.58 -27.36 -2.80
CA PHE A 129 1.15 -26.17 -3.53
C PHE A 129 2.22 -25.66 -4.50
N VAL A 130 1.83 -24.74 -5.37
CA VAL A 130 2.72 -23.90 -6.15
C VAL A 130 2.53 -22.43 -5.77
N TYR A 131 3.46 -21.56 -6.18
CA TYR A 131 3.41 -20.12 -5.89
C TYR A 131 3.44 -19.34 -7.21
N ARG A 132 2.28 -19.02 -7.79
CA ARG A 132 2.21 -18.38 -9.10
C ARG A 132 1.04 -17.42 -9.29
N THR A 133 -0.13 -17.75 -8.73
CA THR A 133 -1.38 -17.02 -8.92
C THR A 133 -1.97 -16.57 -7.59
N LEU A 134 -2.95 -15.66 -7.63
CA LEU A 134 -3.71 -15.27 -6.44
C LEU A 134 -4.44 -16.47 -5.81
N ASP A 135 -4.97 -17.37 -6.66
CA ASP A 135 -5.69 -18.57 -6.21
C ASP A 135 -4.74 -19.56 -5.50
N ASP A 136 -3.48 -19.67 -5.94
CA ASP A 136 -2.46 -20.46 -5.24
C ASP A 136 -2.22 -19.93 -3.81
N LEU A 137 -2.12 -18.61 -3.67
CA LEU A 137 -1.92 -17.95 -2.37
C LEU A 137 -3.13 -18.11 -1.44
N ASP A 138 -4.35 -17.99 -1.99
CA ASP A 138 -5.57 -18.24 -1.21
C ASP A 138 -5.67 -19.71 -0.76
N ALA A 139 -5.25 -20.67 -1.62
CA ALA A 139 -5.21 -22.07 -1.27
C ALA A 139 -4.15 -22.37 -0.17
N ILE A 140 -2.96 -21.77 -0.27
CA ILE A 140 -1.92 -21.86 0.77
C ILE A 140 -2.43 -21.29 2.07
N ARG A 141 -3.05 -20.10 2.05
CA ARG A 141 -3.65 -19.48 3.23
C ARG A 141 -4.65 -20.40 3.91
N ALA A 142 -5.63 -20.92 3.15
CA ALA A 142 -6.67 -21.78 3.68
C ALA A 142 -6.09 -23.06 4.32
N ALA A 143 -5.02 -23.63 3.75
CA ALA A 143 -4.34 -24.79 4.31
C ALA A 143 -3.58 -24.46 5.62
N VAL A 144 -3.00 -23.26 5.72
CA VAL A 144 -2.25 -22.80 6.89
C VAL A 144 -3.17 -22.39 8.04
N GLU A 145 -4.32 -21.78 7.77
CA GLU A 145 -5.31 -21.39 8.80
C GLU A 145 -5.79 -22.58 9.67
N ALA A 146 -5.68 -23.81 9.15
CA ALA A 146 -6.03 -25.05 9.87
C ALA A 146 -4.82 -25.67 10.63
N THR A 147 -3.69 -24.97 10.74
CA THR A 147 -2.47 -25.48 11.36
C THR A 147 -2.12 -24.74 12.65
N GLU A 148 -1.29 -25.36 13.50
CA GLU A 148 -0.79 -24.68 14.70
C GLU A 148 0.24 -23.60 14.34
N PRO A 149 0.24 -22.44 15.01
CA PRO A 149 1.25 -21.41 14.81
C PRO A 149 2.66 -21.94 15.08
N GLY A 150 3.62 -21.56 14.21
CA GLY A 150 5.01 -22.02 14.33
C GLY A 150 5.31 -23.39 13.72
N ALA A 151 4.31 -24.06 13.13
CA ALA A 151 4.55 -25.28 12.37
C ALA A 151 5.52 -25.03 11.20
N ALA A 152 6.31 -26.05 10.80
CA ALA A 152 7.20 -25.90 9.66
C ALA A 152 6.43 -25.82 8.35
N GLY A 153 6.90 -24.95 7.43
CA GLY A 153 6.48 -24.91 6.03
C GLY A 153 7.68 -25.10 5.12
N ILE A 154 7.59 -25.94 4.10
CA ILE A 154 8.72 -26.22 3.20
C ILE A 154 8.54 -25.51 1.88
N VAL A 155 9.63 -24.92 1.37
CA VAL A 155 9.71 -24.37 0.01
C VAL A 155 10.79 -25.13 -0.75
N VAL A 156 10.42 -25.77 -1.86
CA VAL A 156 11.33 -26.47 -2.76
C VAL A 156 11.77 -25.53 -3.88
N GLY A 157 13.00 -25.04 -3.78
CA GLY A 157 13.63 -24.06 -4.65
C GLY A 157 14.03 -22.79 -3.90
N GLY A 158 15.32 -22.43 -3.98
CA GLY A 158 15.93 -21.24 -3.31
C GLY A 158 16.23 -20.09 -4.28
N GLY A 159 15.51 -20.02 -5.40
CA GLY A 159 15.55 -18.88 -6.33
C GLY A 159 14.71 -17.69 -5.85
N LEU A 160 14.55 -16.67 -6.70
CA LEU A 160 13.79 -15.43 -6.41
C LEU A 160 12.38 -15.74 -5.85
N LEU A 161 11.57 -16.48 -6.61
CA LEU A 161 10.20 -16.83 -6.21
C LEU A 161 10.16 -17.75 -4.98
N GLY A 162 11.19 -18.60 -4.80
CA GLY A 162 11.27 -19.48 -3.63
C GLY A 162 11.48 -18.70 -2.34
N LEU A 163 12.31 -17.69 -2.36
CA LEU A 163 12.50 -16.79 -1.23
C LEU A 163 11.26 -15.96 -0.93
N GLU A 164 10.52 -15.52 -1.97
CA GLU A 164 9.23 -14.84 -1.81
C GLU A 164 8.17 -15.78 -1.20
N ALA A 165 8.09 -17.02 -1.68
CA ALA A 165 7.20 -18.03 -1.12
C ALA A 165 7.53 -18.34 0.36
N ALA A 166 8.82 -18.43 0.70
CA ALA A 166 9.25 -18.61 2.09
C ALA A 166 8.84 -17.42 2.98
N ASN A 167 8.97 -16.18 2.47
CA ASN A 167 8.46 -15.02 3.18
C ASN A 167 6.93 -15.06 3.34
N ALA A 168 6.19 -15.49 2.33
CA ALA A 168 4.75 -15.65 2.41
C ALA A 168 4.36 -16.63 3.53
N LEU A 169 5.02 -17.79 3.60
CA LEU A 169 4.80 -18.78 4.69
C LEU A 169 5.13 -18.20 6.07
N ARG A 170 6.21 -17.39 6.18
CA ARG A 170 6.58 -16.72 7.42
C ARG A 170 5.51 -15.71 7.85
N LEU A 171 5.00 -14.92 6.92
CA LEU A 171 3.91 -13.94 7.18
C LEU A 171 2.61 -14.64 7.60
N LEU A 172 2.39 -15.87 7.14
CA LEU A 172 1.28 -16.73 7.57
C LEU A 172 1.53 -17.41 8.93
N GLY A 173 2.66 -17.14 9.60
CA GLY A 173 2.96 -17.66 10.94
C GLY A 173 3.64 -19.03 10.98
N LEU A 174 4.11 -19.55 9.84
CA LEU A 174 4.91 -20.76 9.78
C LEU A 174 6.40 -20.50 9.98
N THR A 175 7.17 -21.54 10.30
CA THR A 175 8.65 -21.53 10.27
C THR A 175 9.11 -22.11 8.93
N PRO A 176 9.61 -21.28 7.97
CA PRO A 176 9.93 -21.76 6.65
C PRO A 176 11.26 -22.51 6.60
N HIS A 177 11.28 -23.64 5.88
CA HIS A 177 12.46 -24.39 5.46
C HIS A 177 12.61 -24.27 3.95
N ILE A 178 13.74 -23.76 3.47
CA ILE A 178 14.05 -23.63 2.04
C ILE A 178 14.98 -24.76 1.64
N VAL A 179 14.54 -25.59 0.68
CA VAL A 179 15.32 -26.72 0.13
C VAL A 179 15.78 -26.35 -1.28
N GLU A 180 17.09 -26.16 -1.44
CA GLU A 180 17.71 -25.80 -2.72
C GLU A 180 18.70 -26.86 -3.18
N PHE A 181 18.49 -27.38 -4.40
CA PHE A 181 19.35 -28.39 -5.01
C PHE A 181 20.75 -27.85 -5.30
N ALA A 182 20.87 -26.59 -5.70
CA ALA A 182 22.17 -25.96 -5.92
C ALA A 182 22.91 -25.75 -4.58
N PRO A 183 24.24 -25.62 -4.60
CA PRO A 183 25.04 -25.42 -3.39
C PRO A 183 24.81 -24.09 -2.69
N ARG A 184 23.97 -23.22 -3.21
CA ARG A 184 23.65 -21.90 -2.65
C ARG A 184 22.29 -21.39 -3.09
N LEU A 185 21.74 -20.44 -2.33
CA LEU A 185 20.54 -19.69 -2.72
C LEU A 185 20.83 -18.82 -3.96
N MET A 186 19.81 -18.58 -4.78
CA MET A 186 19.85 -17.71 -5.97
C MET A 186 21.06 -17.98 -6.89
N PRO A 187 21.34 -19.24 -7.28
CA PRO A 187 22.59 -19.64 -7.96
C PRO A 187 22.82 -18.95 -9.32
N LEU A 188 21.77 -18.41 -9.94
CA LEU A 188 21.86 -17.65 -11.19
C LEU A 188 22.25 -16.20 -10.97
N GLN A 189 21.95 -15.61 -9.79
CA GLN A 189 22.17 -14.22 -9.49
C GLN A 189 23.44 -13.97 -8.68
N VAL A 190 23.78 -14.89 -7.76
CA VAL A 190 24.94 -14.70 -6.89
C VAL A 190 25.97 -15.83 -7.03
N ASP A 191 27.21 -15.51 -6.77
CA ASP A 191 28.30 -16.48 -6.67
C ASP A 191 28.39 -17.11 -5.28
N GLU A 192 29.44 -17.89 -5.00
CA GLU A 192 29.64 -18.58 -3.73
C GLU A 192 29.75 -17.59 -2.55
N GLY A 193 30.49 -16.50 -2.72
CA GLY A 193 30.66 -15.48 -1.69
C GLY A 193 29.39 -14.75 -1.36
N GLY A 194 28.65 -14.28 -2.37
CA GLY A 194 27.36 -13.65 -2.22
C GLY A 194 26.30 -14.60 -1.66
N GLY A 195 26.27 -15.85 -2.13
CA GLY A 195 25.33 -16.88 -1.65
C GLY A 195 25.52 -17.22 -0.17
N ALA A 196 26.75 -17.27 0.32
CA ALA A 196 27.04 -17.51 1.73
C ALA A 196 26.55 -16.35 2.62
N VAL A 197 26.74 -15.10 2.19
CA VAL A 197 26.21 -13.93 2.91
C VAL A 197 24.69 -13.92 2.87
N LEU A 198 24.08 -14.19 1.73
CA LEU A 198 22.62 -14.28 1.59
C LEU A 198 22.02 -15.35 2.51
N ALA A 199 22.59 -16.54 2.56
CA ALA A 199 22.13 -17.62 3.44
C ALA A 199 22.16 -17.22 4.91
N ASN A 200 23.25 -16.57 5.36
CA ASN A 200 23.37 -16.07 6.73
C ASN A 200 22.29 -15.01 7.06
N LEU A 201 22.05 -14.07 6.15
CA LEU A 201 21.01 -13.06 6.33
C LEU A 201 19.61 -13.66 6.40
N VAL A 202 19.32 -14.63 5.54
CA VAL A 202 18.03 -15.36 5.53
C VAL A 202 17.85 -16.17 6.82
N CYS A 203 18.89 -16.88 7.28
CA CYS A 203 18.85 -17.60 8.56
C CYS A 203 18.65 -16.65 9.77
N ALA A 204 19.26 -15.46 9.75
CA ALA A 204 19.07 -14.46 10.81
C ALA A 204 17.64 -13.94 10.90
N LEU A 205 16.84 -14.08 9.84
CA LEU A 205 15.41 -13.77 9.83
C LEU A 205 14.51 -14.91 10.34
N GLY A 206 15.11 -15.99 10.84
CA GLY A 206 14.39 -17.14 11.40
C GLY A 206 13.98 -18.22 10.39
N LEU A 207 14.53 -18.20 9.17
CA LEU A 207 14.31 -19.24 8.17
C LEU A 207 15.41 -20.31 8.26
N THR A 208 15.07 -21.57 7.96
CA THR A 208 16.04 -22.65 7.84
C THR A 208 16.39 -22.87 6.36
N VAL A 209 17.69 -22.96 6.06
CA VAL A 209 18.18 -23.10 4.67
C VAL A 209 18.93 -24.41 4.51
N HIS A 210 18.47 -25.26 3.58
CA HIS A 210 19.10 -26.52 3.17
C HIS A 210 19.58 -26.36 1.74
N THR A 211 20.88 -26.26 1.52
CA THR A 211 21.49 -26.12 0.18
C THR A 211 22.30 -27.37 -0.20
N GLY A 212 22.40 -27.66 -1.49
CA GLY A 212 23.07 -28.86 -2.00
C GLY A 212 22.27 -30.14 -1.76
N VAL A 213 20.99 -30.03 -1.41
CA VAL A 213 20.10 -31.16 -1.15
C VAL A 213 18.83 -31.07 -1.98
N SER A 214 18.22 -32.20 -2.26
CA SER A 214 16.94 -32.30 -2.97
C SER A 214 15.88 -33.00 -2.12
N THR A 215 14.63 -32.72 -2.39
CA THR A 215 13.50 -33.48 -1.86
C THR A 215 13.39 -34.80 -2.61
N THR A 216 13.37 -35.93 -1.91
CA THR A 216 13.32 -37.28 -2.51
C THR A 216 11.96 -37.95 -2.37
N ALA A 217 11.20 -37.64 -1.30
CA ALA A 217 9.87 -38.20 -1.07
C ALA A 217 9.03 -37.23 -0.21
N ILE A 218 7.73 -37.28 -0.41
CA ILE A 218 6.73 -36.56 0.38
C ILE A 218 5.64 -37.55 0.75
N GLU A 219 5.31 -37.65 2.04
CA GLU A 219 4.32 -38.56 2.56
C GLU A 219 3.36 -37.83 3.51
N ASN A 220 2.12 -38.31 3.60
CA ASN A 220 1.20 -37.79 4.62
C ASN A 220 1.67 -38.20 6.02
N HIS A 221 1.75 -37.27 6.96
CA HIS A 221 2.12 -37.51 8.34
C HIS A 221 1.24 -36.72 9.32
N GLY A 222 0.41 -37.41 10.07
CA GLY A 222 -0.58 -36.77 10.93
C GLY A 222 -1.53 -35.87 10.12
N SER A 223 -1.62 -34.61 10.50
CA SER A 223 -2.39 -33.59 9.78
C SER A 223 -1.56 -32.80 8.74
N GLY A 224 -0.29 -33.16 8.55
CA GLY A 224 0.65 -32.50 7.65
C GLY A 224 1.37 -33.49 6.74
N LEU A 225 2.60 -33.13 6.39
CA LEU A 225 3.49 -33.87 5.49
C LEU A 225 4.79 -34.21 6.19
N ARG A 226 5.37 -35.39 5.84
CA ARG A 226 6.77 -35.70 6.11
C ARG A 226 7.55 -35.63 4.81
N VAL A 227 8.58 -34.82 4.78
CA VAL A 227 9.42 -34.61 3.62
C VAL A 227 10.81 -35.17 3.87
N THR A 228 11.28 -36.05 3.00
CA THR A 228 12.61 -36.67 3.07
C THR A 228 13.54 -35.95 2.10
N LEU A 229 14.72 -35.57 2.60
CA LEU A 229 15.78 -34.92 1.82
C LEU A 229 16.82 -35.95 1.36
N SER A 230 17.65 -35.59 0.38
CA SER A 230 18.63 -36.49 -0.22
C SER A 230 19.82 -36.86 0.70
N ASP A 231 20.05 -36.12 1.77
CA ASP A 231 21.03 -36.40 2.82
C ASP A 231 20.49 -37.30 3.93
N GLY A 232 19.20 -37.68 3.83
CA GLY A 232 18.52 -38.53 4.79
C GLY A 232 17.82 -37.77 5.91
N GLU A 233 17.91 -36.47 5.98
CA GLU A 233 17.12 -35.64 6.89
C GLU A 233 15.62 -35.70 6.54
N THR A 234 14.76 -35.65 7.56
CA THR A 234 13.31 -35.60 7.39
C THR A 234 12.77 -34.38 8.12
N VAL A 235 11.86 -33.66 7.45
CA VAL A 235 11.18 -32.48 8.01
C VAL A 235 9.68 -32.73 8.01
N ASP A 236 9.05 -32.64 9.19
CA ASP A 236 7.59 -32.66 9.31
C ASP A 236 7.06 -31.24 9.09
N ALA A 237 6.17 -31.06 8.13
CA ALA A 237 5.69 -29.74 7.70
C ALA A 237 4.17 -29.69 7.57
N ALA A 238 3.60 -28.52 7.79
CA ALA A 238 2.17 -28.26 7.58
C ALA A 238 1.81 -28.18 6.09
N VAL A 239 2.67 -27.54 5.30
CA VAL A 239 2.50 -27.36 3.85
C VAL A 239 3.85 -27.43 3.14
N LEU A 240 3.81 -27.76 1.85
CA LEU A 240 4.97 -27.71 0.97
C LEU A 240 4.61 -26.87 -0.27
N VAL A 241 5.52 -25.97 -0.67
CA VAL A 241 5.35 -25.08 -1.83
C VAL A 241 6.48 -25.34 -2.82
N PHE A 242 6.12 -25.70 -4.06
CA PHE A 242 7.07 -25.83 -5.16
C PHE A 242 7.37 -24.50 -5.80
N SER A 243 8.63 -24.14 -5.86
CA SER A 243 9.16 -22.94 -6.53
C SER A 243 10.49 -23.24 -7.26
N ALA A 244 10.55 -24.40 -7.93
CA ALA A 244 11.75 -24.94 -8.58
C ALA A 244 11.93 -24.44 -10.02
N GLY A 245 11.45 -23.24 -10.34
CA GLY A 245 11.49 -22.63 -11.65
C GLY A 245 10.19 -22.72 -12.42
N VAL A 246 10.20 -22.27 -13.68
CA VAL A 246 9.02 -22.19 -14.56
C VAL A 246 9.26 -22.88 -15.89
N ARG A 247 8.18 -23.23 -16.58
CA ARG A 247 8.19 -23.76 -17.95
C ARG A 247 7.26 -22.92 -18.82
N PRO A 248 7.65 -22.58 -20.06
CA PRO A 248 6.77 -21.90 -21.01
C PRO A 248 5.48 -22.68 -21.27
N ARG A 249 4.34 -21.99 -21.34
CA ARG A 249 3.03 -22.58 -21.72
C ARG A 249 2.89 -22.65 -23.25
N ASP A 250 3.61 -23.59 -23.87
CA ASP A 250 3.72 -23.74 -25.33
C ASP A 250 2.86 -24.87 -25.91
N GLU A 251 1.97 -25.46 -25.10
CA GLU A 251 1.15 -26.62 -25.51
C GLU A 251 0.27 -26.32 -26.72
N LEU A 252 -0.33 -25.12 -26.80
CA LEU A 252 -1.14 -24.69 -27.92
C LEU A 252 -0.31 -24.58 -29.20
N ALA A 253 0.91 -24.06 -29.11
CA ALA A 253 1.83 -23.92 -30.22
C ALA A 253 2.28 -25.28 -30.73
N ARG A 254 2.63 -26.22 -29.84
CA ARG A 254 2.98 -27.61 -30.23
C ARG A 254 1.81 -28.31 -30.89
N ALA A 255 0.61 -28.18 -30.34
CA ALA A 255 -0.57 -28.85 -30.86
C ALA A 255 -0.96 -28.37 -32.26
N CYS A 256 -0.75 -27.10 -32.59
CA CYS A 256 -1.04 -26.54 -33.90
C CYS A 256 0.17 -26.58 -34.88
N GLY A 257 1.31 -27.17 -34.46
CA GLY A 257 2.48 -27.37 -35.33
C GLY A 257 3.33 -26.10 -35.56
N LEU A 258 3.36 -25.19 -34.59
CA LEU A 258 4.35 -24.10 -34.55
C LEU A 258 5.70 -24.64 -34.05
N ASP A 259 6.77 -24.03 -34.50
CA ASP A 259 8.11 -24.37 -34.04
C ASP A 259 8.33 -23.96 -32.58
N VAL A 260 8.92 -24.87 -31.79
CA VAL A 260 9.22 -24.67 -30.39
C VAL A 260 10.68 -25.02 -30.10
N ALA A 261 11.27 -24.33 -29.12
CA ALA A 261 12.66 -24.57 -28.71
C ALA A 261 12.82 -25.90 -27.95
N ASP A 262 14.02 -26.49 -27.95
CA ASP A 262 14.31 -27.77 -27.26
C ASP A 262 13.97 -27.76 -25.75
N ARG A 263 14.16 -26.62 -25.10
CA ARG A 263 13.86 -26.43 -23.67
C ARG A 263 12.44 -25.87 -23.40
N GLY A 264 11.61 -25.80 -24.43
CA GLY A 264 10.29 -25.17 -24.43
C GLY A 264 10.31 -23.71 -24.84
N GLY A 265 9.12 -23.20 -25.14
CA GLY A 265 8.88 -21.85 -25.65
C GLY A 265 8.71 -21.79 -27.16
N VAL A 266 7.81 -20.94 -27.64
CA VAL A 266 7.50 -20.75 -29.04
C VAL A 266 8.65 -20.02 -29.71
N LEU A 267 9.28 -20.65 -30.71
CA LEU A 267 10.37 -20.03 -31.46
C LEU A 267 9.88 -18.83 -32.26
N THR A 268 10.55 -17.70 -32.07
CA THR A 268 10.28 -16.46 -32.82
C THR A 268 11.58 -15.83 -33.34
N ASP A 269 11.42 -15.04 -34.39
CA ASP A 269 12.44 -14.09 -34.83
C ASP A 269 12.51 -12.85 -33.87
N ILE A 270 13.41 -11.91 -34.15
CA ILE A 270 13.55 -10.66 -33.38
C ILE A 270 12.35 -9.71 -33.54
N ALA A 271 11.46 -9.94 -34.51
CA ALA A 271 10.17 -9.28 -34.67
C ALA A 271 9.05 -9.96 -33.88
N CYS A 272 9.41 -10.94 -33.01
CA CYS A 272 8.49 -11.78 -32.23
C CYS A 272 7.50 -12.58 -33.07
N ARG A 273 7.80 -12.84 -34.36
CA ARG A 273 6.98 -13.61 -35.29
C ARG A 273 7.36 -15.09 -35.21
N THR A 274 6.36 -15.95 -35.16
CA THR A 274 6.55 -17.42 -35.18
C THR A 274 6.81 -17.96 -36.60
N SER A 275 6.89 -19.28 -36.75
CA SER A 275 6.93 -19.95 -38.09
C SER A 275 5.66 -19.68 -38.92
N ASP A 276 4.58 -19.14 -38.31
CA ASP A 276 3.40 -18.65 -39.01
C ASP A 276 3.37 -17.12 -39.02
N PRO A 277 3.33 -16.48 -40.24
CA PRO A 277 3.42 -15.01 -40.31
C PRO A 277 2.22 -14.25 -39.70
N ALA A 278 1.12 -14.91 -39.40
CA ALA A 278 -0.03 -14.33 -38.72
C ALA A 278 -0.01 -14.53 -37.23
N ILE A 279 0.96 -15.27 -36.68
CA ILE A 279 1.04 -15.62 -35.27
C ILE A 279 2.32 -15.05 -34.64
N TYR A 280 2.17 -14.34 -33.57
CA TYR A 280 3.24 -13.76 -32.74
C TYR A 280 3.26 -14.43 -31.36
N ALA A 281 4.42 -14.45 -30.69
CA ALA A 281 4.52 -14.84 -29.29
C ALA A 281 5.30 -13.79 -28.49
N VAL A 282 4.79 -13.47 -27.31
CA VAL A 282 5.33 -12.42 -26.42
C VAL A 282 5.47 -12.91 -24.99
N GLY A 283 6.42 -12.37 -24.26
CA GLY A 283 6.65 -12.69 -22.85
C GLY A 283 7.31 -14.06 -22.63
N GLU A 284 6.99 -14.69 -21.50
CA GLU A 284 7.69 -15.92 -21.04
C GLU A 284 7.44 -17.16 -21.92
N VAL A 285 6.42 -17.13 -22.78
CA VAL A 285 6.17 -18.21 -23.74
C VAL A 285 7.06 -18.09 -24.97
N ALA A 286 7.57 -16.90 -25.29
CA ALA A 286 8.40 -16.67 -26.48
C ALA A 286 9.85 -17.11 -26.25
N ALA A 287 10.38 -17.86 -27.23
CA ALA A 287 11.80 -18.21 -27.35
C ALA A 287 12.41 -17.44 -28.51
N ILE A 288 12.87 -16.20 -28.26
CA ILE A 288 13.43 -15.32 -29.27
C ILE A 288 14.81 -15.86 -29.63
N GLU A 289 15.01 -16.23 -30.90
CA GLU A 289 16.23 -16.89 -31.38
C GLU A 289 16.65 -18.09 -30.49
N GLY A 290 15.65 -18.83 -29.95
CA GLY A 290 15.86 -20.00 -29.11
C GLY A 290 16.09 -19.69 -27.62
N ARG A 291 15.96 -18.43 -27.19
CA ARG A 291 16.19 -18.00 -25.80
C ARG A 291 14.90 -17.49 -25.15
N CYS A 292 14.49 -18.12 -24.05
CA CYS A 292 13.43 -17.63 -23.19
C CYS A 292 13.96 -16.66 -22.13
N TYR A 293 13.23 -15.58 -21.88
CA TYR A 293 13.54 -14.57 -20.87
C TYR A 293 12.49 -14.64 -19.75
N GLY A 294 12.85 -15.09 -18.59
CA GLY A 294 11.94 -15.27 -17.44
C GLY A 294 11.71 -14.00 -16.63
N LEU A 295 11.63 -12.82 -17.26
CA LEU A 295 11.47 -11.52 -16.60
C LEU A 295 10.39 -10.69 -17.32
N VAL A 296 9.73 -9.80 -16.59
CA VAL A 296 8.63 -8.96 -17.14
C VAL A 296 9.15 -7.91 -18.12
N ALA A 297 10.29 -7.27 -17.84
CA ALA A 297 10.82 -6.20 -18.71
C ALA A 297 11.12 -6.64 -20.16
N PRO A 298 11.81 -7.77 -20.41
CA PRO A 298 11.92 -8.32 -21.77
C PRO A 298 10.56 -8.64 -22.40
N GLY A 299 9.62 -9.18 -21.59
CA GLY A 299 8.26 -9.46 -22.04
C GLY A 299 7.53 -8.19 -22.53
N ASN A 300 7.63 -7.11 -21.79
CA ASN A 300 7.05 -5.81 -22.18
C ASN A 300 7.70 -5.28 -23.48
N ALA A 301 9.01 -5.44 -23.64
CA ALA A 301 9.68 -5.04 -24.87
C ALA A 301 9.16 -5.84 -26.09
N THR A 302 8.90 -7.15 -25.93
CA THR A 302 8.30 -7.97 -27.01
C THR A 302 6.88 -7.52 -27.36
N ALA A 303 6.07 -7.14 -26.35
CA ALA A 303 4.72 -6.61 -26.54
C ALA A 303 4.73 -5.31 -27.36
N GLU A 304 5.67 -4.40 -27.06
CA GLU A 304 5.88 -3.16 -27.81
C GLU A 304 6.26 -3.41 -29.27
N VAL A 305 7.16 -4.37 -29.52
CA VAL A 305 7.57 -4.77 -30.86
C VAL A 305 6.38 -5.26 -31.66
N VAL A 306 5.56 -6.16 -31.12
CA VAL A 306 4.40 -6.70 -31.82
C VAL A 306 3.34 -5.64 -32.09
N ALA A 307 3.09 -4.74 -31.14
CA ALA A 307 2.17 -3.61 -31.33
C ALA A 307 2.62 -2.71 -32.50
N ASP A 308 3.91 -2.36 -32.56
CA ASP A 308 4.50 -1.60 -33.67
C ASP A 308 4.35 -2.32 -35.01
N ARG A 309 4.70 -3.62 -35.06
CA ARG A 309 4.62 -4.44 -36.26
C ARG A 309 3.19 -4.55 -36.83
N LEU A 310 2.19 -4.72 -35.98
CA LEU A 310 0.78 -4.77 -36.39
C LEU A 310 0.31 -3.45 -37.00
N LEU A 311 0.89 -2.33 -36.56
CA LEU A 311 0.60 -1.00 -37.10
C LEU A 311 1.40 -0.66 -38.37
N GLY A 312 2.27 -1.57 -38.80
CA GLY A 312 3.08 -1.40 -40.04
C GLY A 312 4.46 -0.81 -39.77
N GLY A 313 4.91 -0.76 -38.54
CA GLY A 313 6.27 -0.37 -38.14
C GLY A 313 7.29 -1.48 -38.36
N ASN A 314 8.53 -1.23 -38.00
CA ASN A 314 9.67 -2.13 -38.20
C ASN A 314 10.47 -2.41 -36.93
N ALA A 315 9.88 -2.21 -35.77
CA ALA A 315 10.52 -2.45 -34.46
C ALA A 315 11.05 -3.88 -34.35
N GLU A 316 12.17 -4.04 -33.70
CA GLU A 316 12.83 -5.32 -33.45
C GLU A 316 13.19 -5.42 -31.98
N PHE A 317 13.23 -6.63 -31.43
CA PHE A 317 13.57 -6.85 -30.06
C PHE A 317 15.05 -6.50 -29.80
N PRO A 318 15.35 -5.53 -28.95
CA PRO A 318 16.72 -4.99 -28.80
C PRO A 318 17.64 -5.87 -27.95
N GLY A 319 17.17 -7.07 -27.59
CA GLY A 319 17.79 -7.88 -26.53
C GLY A 319 17.24 -7.57 -25.15
N ALA A 320 17.72 -8.27 -24.14
CA ALA A 320 17.25 -8.12 -22.78
C ALA A 320 18.38 -7.90 -21.79
N ASP A 321 18.23 -6.91 -20.95
CA ASP A 321 19.01 -6.79 -19.72
C ASP A 321 18.40 -7.72 -18.66
N LEU A 322 19.19 -8.71 -18.22
CA LEU A 322 18.82 -9.69 -17.20
C LEU A 322 19.21 -9.26 -15.80
N SER A 323 19.58 -8.01 -15.63
CA SER A 323 19.87 -7.46 -14.31
C SER A 323 18.66 -7.60 -13.39
N THR A 324 18.90 -8.06 -12.17
CA THR A 324 17.87 -8.21 -11.13
C THR A 324 18.25 -7.42 -9.90
N LYS A 325 17.26 -6.77 -9.29
CA LYS A 325 17.37 -6.20 -7.95
C LYS A 325 16.16 -6.67 -7.15
N LEU A 326 16.42 -7.40 -6.09
CA LEU A 326 15.42 -7.91 -5.17
C LEU A 326 15.63 -7.28 -3.79
N LYS A 327 14.56 -6.81 -3.19
CA LYS A 327 14.51 -6.49 -1.76
C LYS A 327 13.58 -7.50 -1.09
N LEU A 328 14.17 -8.50 -0.46
CA LEU A 328 13.43 -9.57 0.17
C LEU A 328 13.67 -9.55 1.67
N LEU A 329 12.60 -9.57 2.48
CA LEU A 329 12.72 -9.65 3.93
C LEU A 329 13.61 -8.55 4.55
N GLY A 330 13.83 -7.43 3.83
CA GLY A 330 14.80 -6.42 4.23
C GLY A 330 16.24 -6.68 3.76
N VAL A 331 16.48 -7.79 3.07
CA VAL A 331 17.79 -8.11 2.47
C VAL A 331 17.80 -7.64 1.02
N ASP A 332 18.73 -6.75 0.69
CA ASP A 332 18.96 -6.32 -0.68
C ASP A 332 19.86 -7.31 -1.43
N VAL A 333 19.44 -7.74 -2.62
CA VAL A 333 20.26 -8.54 -3.54
C VAL A 333 20.18 -7.92 -4.94
N ALA A 334 21.32 -7.68 -5.58
CA ALA A 334 21.36 -7.22 -6.96
C ALA A 334 22.43 -7.99 -7.76
N SER A 335 22.12 -8.25 -9.03
CA SER A 335 23.02 -8.87 -10.00
C SER A 335 22.83 -8.19 -11.35
N PHE A 336 23.89 -7.88 -12.06
CA PHE A 336 23.85 -7.16 -13.31
C PHE A 336 25.04 -7.52 -14.23
N GLY A 337 24.80 -7.48 -15.53
CA GLY A 337 25.80 -7.79 -16.55
C GLY A 337 26.37 -9.21 -16.42
N ASP A 338 27.66 -9.39 -16.70
CA ASP A 338 28.39 -10.63 -16.49
C ASP A 338 28.80 -10.83 -15.03
N ALA A 339 27.82 -11.07 -14.17
CA ALA A 339 27.99 -11.21 -12.72
C ALA A 339 28.90 -12.40 -12.32
N HIS A 340 29.05 -13.39 -13.20
CA HIS A 340 29.80 -14.61 -12.96
C HIS A 340 31.16 -14.67 -13.64
N ALA A 341 31.66 -13.54 -14.19
CA ALA A 341 32.96 -13.42 -14.86
C ALA A 341 33.18 -14.50 -15.95
N ARG A 342 32.19 -14.69 -16.82
CA ARG A 342 32.24 -15.66 -17.92
C ARG A 342 32.97 -15.12 -19.14
N SER A 343 33.13 -13.80 -19.25
CA SER A 343 33.88 -13.14 -20.31
C SER A 343 35.35 -13.50 -20.19
N GLU A 344 35.99 -13.78 -21.34
CA GLU A 344 37.42 -14.14 -21.40
C GLU A 344 38.27 -12.98 -20.84
N GLY A 345 39.19 -13.29 -19.94
CA GLY A 345 40.10 -12.31 -19.32
C GLY A 345 39.46 -11.43 -18.23
N ALA A 346 38.17 -11.65 -17.88
CA ALA A 346 37.53 -10.85 -16.86
C ALA A 346 38.22 -10.92 -15.50
N LEU A 347 38.38 -9.74 -14.88
CA LEU A 347 38.94 -9.59 -13.54
C LEU A 347 37.83 -9.31 -12.53
N GLU A 348 38.04 -9.70 -11.27
CA GLU A 348 37.09 -9.50 -10.20
C GLU A 348 37.61 -8.60 -9.09
N VAL A 349 36.80 -7.64 -8.64
CA VAL A 349 37.03 -6.85 -7.45
C VAL A 349 35.97 -7.22 -6.42
N VAL A 350 36.39 -7.76 -5.26
CA VAL A 350 35.46 -8.26 -4.24
C VAL A 350 35.69 -7.56 -2.93
N LEU A 351 34.59 -7.08 -2.34
CA LEU A 351 34.54 -6.54 -0.98
C LEU A 351 33.55 -7.39 -0.16
N LYS A 352 34.03 -8.01 0.92
CA LYS A 352 33.18 -8.75 1.85
C LYS A 352 33.33 -8.18 3.25
N ASP A 353 32.23 -7.71 3.82
CA ASP A 353 32.15 -7.26 5.20
C ASP A 353 31.25 -8.21 6.00
N ALA A 354 31.90 -9.11 6.77
CA ALA A 354 31.21 -10.08 7.59
C ALA A 354 30.56 -9.46 8.84
N VAL A 355 30.96 -8.26 9.26
CA VAL A 355 30.40 -7.56 10.43
C VAL A 355 29.05 -6.95 10.07
N ASN A 356 28.99 -6.27 8.93
CA ASN A 356 27.77 -5.62 8.45
C ASN A 356 26.92 -6.55 7.56
N GLY A 357 27.37 -7.80 7.28
CA GLY A 357 26.63 -8.75 6.45
C GLY A 357 26.52 -8.31 4.99
N THR A 358 27.56 -7.68 4.41
CA THR A 358 27.52 -7.21 3.03
C THR A 358 28.56 -7.90 2.15
N TYR A 359 28.19 -8.06 0.88
CA TYR A 359 29.07 -8.58 -0.18
C TYR A 359 28.85 -7.76 -1.46
N ALA A 360 29.94 -7.27 -2.02
CA ALA A 360 29.95 -6.55 -3.27
C ALA A 360 31.03 -7.12 -4.19
N LYS A 361 30.68 -7.44 -5.43
CA LYS A 361 31.61 -7.87 -6.47
C LYS A 361 31.40 -7.04 -7.74
N LEU A 362 32.48 -6.55 -8.34
CA LEU A 362 32.49 -6.03 -9.70
C LEU A 362 33.30 -6.96 -10.59
N VAL A 363 32.83 -7.16 -11.81
CA VAL A 363 33.52 -7.86 -12.87
C VAL A 363 33.91 -6.81 -13.91
N VAL A 364 35.21 -6.74 -14.23
CA VAL A 364 35.75 -5.75 -15.14
C VAL A 364 36.57 -6.44 -16.27
N SER A 365 36.84 -5.73 -17.35
CA SER A 365 37.69 -6.19 -18.44
C SER A 365 39.12 -6.52 -17.98
N ASP A 366 39.89 -7.20 -18.80
CA ASP A 366 41.28 -7.59 -18.57
C ASP A 366 42.24 -6.40 -18.29
N ASP A 367 41.89 -5.22 -18.82
CA ASP A 367 42.59 -3.96 -18.56
C ASP A 367 42.00 -3.13 -17.40
N ALA A 368 41.00 -3.68 -16.72
CA ALA A 368 40.24 -3.06 -15.64
C ALA A 368 39.57 -1.72 -16.03
N SER A 369 39.42 -1.44 -17.33
CA SER A 369 38.88 -0.17 -17.81
C SER A 369 37.35 -0.17 -17.99
N THR A 370 36.74 -1.34 -18.22
CA THR A 370 35.32 -1.48 -18.56
C THR A 370 34.57 -2.34 -17.53
N LEU A 371 33.41 -1.90 -17.08
CA LEU A 371 32.55 -2.69 -16.20
C LEU A 371 31.82 -3.74 -17.02
N LEU A 372 31.97 -5.00 -16.69
CA LEU A 372 31.26 -6.12 -17.33
C LEU A 372 30.03 -6.57 -16.54
N GLY A 373 30.07 -6.49 -15.22
CA GLY A 373 28.97 -6.89 -14.36
C GLY A 373 29.28 -6.77 -12.88
N GLY A 374 28.36 -7.30 -12.05
CA GLY A 374 28.57 -7.29 -10.62
C GLY A 374 27.45 -7.96 -9.80
N ILE A 375 27.75 -8.17 -8.53
CA ILE A 375 26.86 -8.74 -7.50
C ILE A 375 26.90 -7.87 -6.26
N LEU A 376 25.75 -7.57 -5.69
CA LEU A 376 25.62 -6.86 -4.42
C LEU A 376 24.65 -7.65 -3.52
N VAL A 377 25.04 -7.93 -2.28
CA VAL A 377 24.20 -8.62 -1.28
C VAL A 377 24.30 -7.88 0.06
N GLY A 378 23.16 -7.68 0.73
CA GLY A 378 23.03 -6.96 2.00
C GLY A 378 22.91 -5.45 1.82
N ASP A 379 23.70 -4.84 0.96
CA ASP A 379 23.57 -3.45 0.51
C ASP A 379 23.64 -3.37 -1.02
N ALA A 380 22.56 -2.95 -1.65
CA ALA A 380 22.49 -2.75 -3.10
C ALA A 380 22.25 -1.28 -3.49
N THR A 381 22.64 -0.33 -2.64
CA THR A 381 22.50 1.12 -2.91
C THR A 381 23.25 1.55 -4.16
N ALA A 382 24.43 0.99 -4.41
CA ALA A 382 25.26 1.27 -5.59
C ALA A 382 24.68 0.73 -6.91
N TYR A 383 23.70 -0.18 -6.89
CA TYR A 383 23.11 -0.79 -8.08
C TYR A 383 22.66 0.21 -9.14
N GLY A 384 21.96 1.27 -8.70
CA GLY A 384 21.43 2.29 -9.61
C GLY A 384 22.53 3.07 -10.35
N THR A 385 23.71 3.17 -9.79
CA THR A 385 24.89 3.83 -10.40
C THR A 385 25.70 2.83 -11.25
N LEU A 386 25.89 1.61 -10.77
CA LEU A 386 26.73 0.61 -11.41
C LEU A 386 26.10 -0.02 -12.65
N ARG A 387 24.83 -0.38 -12.61
CA ARG A 387 24.15 -1.03 -13.72
C ARG A 387 24.24 -0.25 -15.04
N PRO A 388 24.00 1.08 -15.09
CA PRO A 388 24.12 1.86 -16.32
C PRO A 388 25.55 1.95 -16.88
N LEU A 389 26.56 1.59 -16.09
CA LEU A 389 27.98 1.57 -16.51
C LEU A 389 28.37 0.23 -17.16
N VAL A 390 27.53 -0.79 -17.14
CA VAL A 390 27.84 -2.09 -17.79
C VAL A 390 28.12 -1.91 -19.28
N GLY A 391 29.25 -2.46 -19.75
CA GLY A 391 29.73 -2.32 -21.11
C GLY A 391 30.38 -0.97 -21.41
N ARG A 392 30.64 -0.13 -20.40
CA ARG A 392 31.20 1.22 -20.54
C ARG A 392 32.51 1.36 -19.78
N PRO A 393 33.37 2.29 -20.20
CA PRO A 393 34.57 2.65 -19.45
C PRO A 393 34.24 3.15 -18.05
N LEU A 394 34.96 2.70 -17.07
CA LEU A 394 34.81 3.13 -15.68
C LEU A 394 35.40 4.55 -15.47
N PRO A 395 34.67 5.46 -14.80
CA PRO A 395 35.11 6.82 -14.55
C PRO A 395 36.19 6.93 -13.46
N VAL A 396 36.29 5.88 -12.62
CA VAL A 396 37.22 5.82 -11.45
C VAL A 396 37.66 4.37 -11.23
N ASP A 397 38.61 4.20 -10.33
CA ASP A 397 39.05 2.86 -9.89
C ASP A 397 37.86 1.97 -9.46
N PRO A 398 37.80 0.70 -9.97
CA PRO A 398 36.65 -0.18 -9.65
C PRO A 398 36.43 -0.38 -8.16
N ALA A 399 37.48 -0.50 -7.35
CA ALA A 399 37.35 -0.74 -5.91
C ALA A 399 36.66 0.44 -5.20
N SER A 400 36.87 1.67 -5.70
CA SER A 400 36.25 2.87 -5.14
C SER A 400 34.73 2.91 -5.37
N LEU A 401 34.18 2.16 -6.34
CA LEU A 401 32.77 2.13 -6.67
C LEU A 401 31.94 1.26 -5.70
N ILE A 402 32.60 0.37 -4.96
CA ILE A 402 31.94 -0.51 -3.97
C ILE A 402 32.43 -0.31 -2.54
N ALA A 403 33.39 0.60 -2.34
CA ALA A 403 33.84 0.96 -0.99
C ALA A 403 32.73 1.70 -0.21
N PRO A 404 32.68 1.60 1.14
CA PRO A 404 31.66 2.26 1.96
C PRO A 404 31.54 3.78 1.78
N ALA A 405 32.57 4.44 1.24
CA ALA A 405 32.58 5.88 0.90
C ALA A 405 32.09 6.18 -0.53
N ALA A 406 31.67 5.20 -1.31
CA ALA A 406 31.31 5.33 -2.74
C ALA A 406 30.03 6.12 -3.03
N ALA A 407 29.31 6.58 -2.02
CA ALA A 407 28.06 7.34 -2.20
C ALA A 407 28.22 8.67 -2.96
N GLU A 408 29.47 9.09 -3.26
CA GLU A 408 29.77 10.36 -3.92
C GLU A 408 30.21 10.29 -5.38
N VAL A 409 30.18 9.11 -6.04
CA VAL A 409 30.45 9.06 -7.48
C VAL A 409 29.29 9.75 -8.20
N GLY A 410 29.56 10.97 -8.67
CA GLY A 410 28.54 11.92 -9.14
C GLY A 410 27.74 11.39 -10.33
N LEU A 411 26.45 11.60 -10.30
CA LEU A 411 25.49 11.37 -11.40
C LEU A 411 25.88 12.07 -12.72
N GLY A 412 26.77 13.08 -12.64
CA GLY A 412 27.37 13.74 -13.81
C GLY A 412 28.22 12.80 -14.68
N ALA A 413 28.75 11.71 -14.10
CA ALA A 413 29.53 10.71 -14.84
C ALA A 413 28.70 9.74 -15.68
N LEU A 414 27.37 9.67 -15.45
CA LEU A 414 26.47 8.84 -16.26
C LEU A 414 26.17 9.55 -17.59
N PRO A 415 26.36 8.90 -18.75
CA PRO A 415 25.98 9.45 -20.04
C PRO A 415 24.45 9.58 -20.15
N ASP A 416 23.98 10.46 -21.04
CA ASP A 416 22.55 10.75 -21.18
C ASP A 416 21.74 9.56 -21.73
N GLU A 417 22.38 8.65 -22.46
CA GLU A 417 21.80 7.41 -22.96
C GLU A 417 21.70 6.32 -21.88
N ALA A 418 22.30 6.55 -20.69
CA ALA A 418 22.23 5.57 -19.60
C ALA A 418 20.78 5.31 -19.18
N GLN A 419 20.36 4.05 -19.24
CA GLN A 419 19.01 3.66 -18.92
C GLN A 419 18.79 3.67 -17.39
N ILE A 420 17.95 4.59 -16.91
CA ILE A 420 17.64 4.74 -15.49
C ILE A 420 16.45 3.87 -15.10
N CYS A 421 15.37 3.88 -15.90
CA CYS A 421 14.22 3.02 -15.68
C CYS A 421 14.22 1.88 -16.69
N SER A 422 14.48 0.64 -16.23
CA SER A 422 14.52 -0.55 -17.10
C SER A 422 13.14 -1.01 -17.52
N CYS A 423 12.17 -0.94 -16.60
CA CYS A 423 10.81 -1.42 -16.86
C CYS A 423 10.13 -0.66 -18.01
N ASN A 424 10.44 0.64 -18.14
CA ASN A 424 9.85 1.53 -19.15
C ASN A 424 10.88 2.10 -20.14
N GLY A 425 12.11 1.58 -20.15
CA GLY A 425 13.14 1.95 -21.14
C GLY A 425 13.62 3.40 -21.07
N VAL A 426 13.48 4.10 -19.94
CA VAL A 426 13.71 5.55 -19.84
C VAL A 426 15.17 5.86 -19.54
N SER A 427 15.81 6.69 -20.38
CA SER A 427 17.19 7.12 -20.23
C SER A 427 17.34 8.30 -19.25
N LYS A 428 18.60 8.55 -18.80
CA LYS A 428 18.94 9.73 -18.01
C LYS A 428 18.61 11.01 -18.76
N GLY A 429 18.94 11.08 -20.07
CA GLY A 429 18.67 12.26 -20.90
C GLY A 429 17.19 12.59 -20.99
N ALA A 430 16.32 11.58 -21.16
CA ALA A 430 14.86 11.77 -21.19
C ALA A 430 14.34 12.33 -19.85
N ILE A 431 14.87 11.83 -18.71
CA ILE A 431 14.50 12.34 -17.39
C ILE A 431 15.01 13.77 -17.19
N CYS A 432 16.26 14.05 -17.56
CA CYS A 432 16.83 15.39 -17.45
C CYS A 432 16.09 16.39 -18.35
N ALA A 433 15.67 16.00 -19.56
CA ALA A 433 14.86 16.82 -20.43
C ALA A 433 13.49 17.14 -19.78
N ALA A 434 12.82 16.13 -19.23
CA ALA A 434 11.56 16.35 -18.51
C ALA A 434 11.74 17.31 -17.32
N ILE A 435 12.86 17.22 -16.60
CA ILE A 435 13.16 18.15 -15.49
C ILE A 435 13.37 19.58 -16.02
N VAL A 436 14.10 19.77 -17.13
CA VAL A 436 14.30 21.07 -17.77
C VAL A 436 12.95 21.64 -18.28
N ASP A 437 12.07 20.79 -18.78
CA ASP A 437 10.72 21.15 -19.25
C ASP A 437 9.72 21.41 -18.09
N GLY A 438 10.19 21.35 -16.83
CA GLY A 438 9.43 21.77 -15.65
C GLY A 438 8.95 20.65 -14.72
N ALA A 439 9.37 19.38 -14.92
CA ALA A 439 9.11 18.34 -13.95
C ALA A 439 9.97 18.53 -12.70
N CYS A 440 9.40 19.14 -11.66
CA CYS A 440 10.11 19.54 -10.44
C CYS A 440 10.03 18.50 -9.30
N ASP A 441 9.37 17.37 -9.51
CA ASP A 441 9.25 16.30 -8.52
C ASP A 441 9.14 14.92 -9.20
N VAL A 442 9.18 13.85 -8.38
CA VAL A 442 9.08 12.48 -8.89
C VAL A 442 7.74 12.19 -9.56
N PRO A 443 6.57 12.62 -9.03
CA PRO A 443 5.29 12.48 -9.73
C PRO A 443 5.27 13.11 -11.11
N ALA A 444 5.80 14.33 -11.27
CA ALA A 444 5.89 14.99 -12.56
C ALA A 444 6.79 14.24 -13.55
N ILE A 445 7.94 13.70 -13.10
CA ILE A 445 8.80 12.84 -13.91
C ILE A 445 8.08 11.56 -14.31
N LYS A 446 7.33 10.91 -13.40
CA LYS A 446 6.51 9.73 -13.70
C LYS A 446 5.47 10.03 -14.77
N GLY A 447 4.77 11.16 -14.67
CA GLY A 447 3.78 11.59 -15.65
C GLY A 447 4.39 11.92 -17.02
N ALA A 448 5.58 12.54 -17.06
CA ALA A 448 6.23 12.95 -18.31
C ALA A 448 6.98 11.80 -19.02
N THR A 449 7.52 10.81 -18.27
CA THR A 449 8.45 9.82 -18.84
C THR A 449 8.04 8.36 -18.57
N ALA A 450 7.04 8.12 -17.75
CA ALA A 450 6.69 6.82 -17.16
C ALA A 450 7.80 6.17 -16.31
N ALA A 451 8.92 6.85 -16.05
CA ALA A 451 9.98 6.34 -15.18
C ALA A 451 9.45 6.19 -13.74
N GLY A 452 9.63 5.01 -13.14
CA GLY A 452 9.21 4.74 -11.76
C GLY A 452 7.73 4.38 -11.58
N THR A 453 6.97 4.18 -12.65
CA THR A 453 5.55 3.78 -12.58
C THR A 453 5.35 2.28 -12.37
N SER A 454 6.34 1.44 -12.68
CA SER A 454 6.27 -0.02 -12.53
C SER A 454 6.93 -0.47 -11.21
N CYS A 455 8.12 -1.09 -11.23
CA CYS A 455 8.76 -1.65 -10.04
C CYS A 455 9.28 -0.61 -9.02
N GLY A 456 9.34 0.67 -9.38
CA GLY A 456 9.81 1.75 -8.50
C GLY A 456 11.32 1.76 -8.15
N SER A 457 12.10 0.77 -8.60
CA SER A 457 13.53 0.64 -8.25
C SER A 457 14.41 1.81 -8.70
N CYS A 458 13.97 2.57 -9.72
CA CYS A 458 14.66 3.77 -10.21
C CYS A 458 14.30 5.05 -9.42
N VAL A 459 13.29 5.06 -8.56
CA VAL A 459 12.83 6.26 -7.83
C VAL A 459 13.95 6.94 -7.02
N PRO A 460 14.85 6.24 -6.29
CA PRO A 460 15.99 6.88 -5.63
C PRO A 460 16.90 7.63 -6.60
N MET A 461 17.06 7.09 -7.83
CA MET A 461 17.87 7.73 -8.86
C MET A 461 17.17 8.97 -9.44
N LEU A 462 15.84 8.94 -9.64
CA LEU A 462 15.06 10.11 -10.06
C LEU A 462 15.25 11.28 -9.08
N LYS A 463 15.21 11.01 -7.77
CA LYS A 463 15.42 12.01 -6.73
C LYS A 463 16.85 12.62 -6.80
N ARG A 464 17.86 11.77 -7.02
CA ARG A 464 19.24 12.22 -7.16
C ARG A 464 19.43 13.06 -8.44
N LEU A 465 18.73 12.74 -9.53
CA LEU A 465 18.78 13.54 -10.76
C LEU A 465 18.11 14.90 -10.58
N LEU A 466 16.96 14.99 -9.89
CA LEU A 466 16.35 16.27 -9.51
C LEU A 466 17.32 17.14 -8.72
N ALA A 467 17.97 16.59 -7.70
CA ALA A 467 18.94 17.30 -6.89
C ALA A 467 20.17 17.76 -7.71
N ALA A 468 20.68 16.89 -8.62
CA ALA A 468 21.83 17.20 -9.48
C ALA A 468 21.53 18.28 -10.53
N GLN A 469 20.26 18.42 -10.94
CA GLN A 469 19.80 19.49 -11.84
C GLN A 469 19.47 20.80 -11.09
N GLY A 470 19.79 20.88 -9.79
CA GLY A 470 19.57 22.10 -8.99
C GLY A 470 18.11 22.36 -8.64
N VAL A 471 17.23 21.37 -8.83
CA VAL A 471 15.85 21.46 -8.33
C VAL A 471 15.92 21.33 -6.81
N GLU A 472 15.79 22.47 -6.10
CA GLU A 472 15.66 22.45 -4.65
C GLU A 472 14.41 21.66 -4.29
N GLN A 473 14.61 20.64 -3.48
CA GLN A 473 13.49 19.88 -2.93
C GLN A 473 12.70 20.78 -1.99
N SER A 474 11.51 21.21 -2.43
CA SER A 474 10.66 22.05 -1.62
C SER A 474 10.29 21.33 -0.33
N LYS A 475 10.72 21.86 0.80
CA LYS A 475 10.27 21.46 2.14
C LYS A 475 9.05 22.26 2.58
N ALA A 476 8.39 22.95 1.64
CA ALA A 476 7.21 23.75 1.87
C ALA A 476 6.12 22.95 2.59
N LEU A 477 5.49 23.54 3.59
CA LEU A 477 4.38 22.93 4.32
C LEU A 477 3.17 22.72 3.40
N CYS A 478 2.86 23.74 2.56
CA CYS A 478 1.76 23.73 1.59
C CYS A 478 1.92 24.94 0.64
N GLU A 479 0.96 25.16 -0.26
CA GLU A 479 0.92 26.33 -1.16
C GLU A 479 0.88 27.69 -0.46
N HIS A 480 0.47 27.72 0.82
CA HIS A 480 0.37 28.97 1.60
C HIS A 480 1.67 29.31 2.35
N PHE A 481 2.52 28.32 2.61
CA PHE A 481 3.80 28.50 3.29
C PHE A 481 4.91 27.76 2.56
N THR A 482 5.90 28.49 2.11
CA THR A 482 7.12 27.93 1.50
C THR A 482 8.07 27.31 2.54
N GLN A 483 7.86 27.61 3.81
CA GLN A 483 8.61 27.08 4.93
C GLN A 483 8.08 25.71 5.34
N SER A 484 8.98 24.86 5.82
CA SER A 484 8.66 23.61 6.52
C SER A 484 8.04 23.88 7.90
N ARG A 485 7.44 22.85 8.51
CA ARG A 485 6.91 22.93 9.89
C ARG A 485 7.98 23.39 10.89
N VAL A 486 9.23 22.92 10.73
CA VAL A 486 10.35 23.27 11.61
C VAL A 486 10.73 24.74 11.47
N GLU A 487 10.83 25.23 10.24
CA GLU A 487 11.15 26.64 9.97
C GLU A 487 10.04 27.55 10.46
N LEU A 488 8.78 27.18 10.30
CA LEU A 488 7.65 27.92 10.88
C LEU A 488 7.70 27.95 12.40
N PHE A 489 8.06 26.83 13.05
CA PHE A 489 8.29 26.79 14.50
C PHE A 489 9.42 27.77 14.90
N GLN A 490 10.55 27.76 14.18
CA GLN A 490 11.68 28.66 14.46
C GLN A 490 11.27 30.13 14.30
N ILE A 491 10.50 30.45 13.26
CA ILE A 491 9.96 31.79 13.01
C ILE A 491 9.07 32.21 14.18
N VAL A 492 8.09 31.38 14.56
CA VAL A 492 7.17 31.66 15.67
C VAL A 492 7.94 31.86 16.98
N HIS A 493 8.90 30.97 17.26
CA HIS A 493 9.69 31.03 18.47
C HIS A 493 10.61 32.26 18.52
N ALA A 494 11.27 32.60 17.41
CA ALA A 494 12.18 33.74 17.34
C ALA A 494 11.46 35.11 17.32
N THR A 495 10.26 35.16 16.71
CA THR A 495 9.50 36.40 16.56
C THR A 495 8.46 36.63 17.65
N GLY A 496 8.16 35.61 18.45
CA GLY A 496 7.09 35.65 19.47
C GLY A 496 5.69 35.81 18.90
N MET A 497 5.47 35.46 17.65
CA MET A 497 4.14 35.49 17.01
C MET A 497 3.18 34.53 17.73
N ARG A 498 1.96 34.98 17.97
CA ARG A 498 0.93 34.21 18.73
C ARG A 498 -0.31 33.90 17.91
N THR A 499 -0.42 34.41 16.68
CA THR A 499 -1.63 34.30 15.88
C THR A 499 -1.35 33.71 14.49
N PHE A 500 -2.30 32.92 13.98
CA PHE A 500 -2.23 32.37 12.63
C PHE A 500 -2.25 33.49 11.58
N SER A 501 -3.15 34.47 11.76
CA SER A 501 -3.30 35.61 10.85
C SER A 501 -2.01 36.43 10.76
N GLY A 502 -1.34 36.67 11.87
CA GLY A 502 -0.04 37.37 11.91
C GLY A 502 1.06 36.59 11.19
N LEU A 503 1.08 35.26 11.38
CA LEU A 503 2.07 34.39 10.75
C LEU A 503 1.88 34.32 9.23
N ILE A 504 0.65 34.08 8.75
CA ILE A 504 0.36 33.96 7.32
C ILE A 504 0.50 35.30 6.59
N ALA A 505 0.10 36.41 7.22
CA ALA A 505 0.26 37.75 6.64
C ALA A 505 1.72 38.14 6.41
N LYS A 506 2.66 37.66 7.25
CA LYS A 506 4.08 38.03 7.19
C LYS A 506 4.93 37.01 6.45
N HIS A 507 4.65 35.73 6.56
CA HIS A 507 5.48 34.63 6.09
C HIS A 507 4.75 33.67 5.13
N GLY A 508 3.46 33.87 4.86
CA GLY A 508 2.66 33.05 3.98
C GLY A 508 1.90 33.82 2.93
N THR A 509 0.98 33.16 2.25
CA THR A 509 0.09 33.72 1.23
C THR A 509 -1.33 33.21 1.42
N GLY A 510 -2.32 33.98 0.95
CA GLY A 510 -3.72 33.57 1.00
C GLY A 510 -4.34 33.54 2.41
N THR A 511 -5.30 32.63 2.63
CA THR A 511 -6.09 32.54 3.86
C THR A 511 -5.85 31.25 4.66
N GLY A 512 -4.91 30.39 4.16
CA GLY A 512 -4.60 29.09 4.77
C GLY A 512 -5.54 27.97 4.34
N CYS A 513 -5.07 26.71 4.50
CA CYS A 513 -5.78 25.49 4.13
C CYS A 513 -5.81 24.48 5.29
N ASP A 514 -6.40 23.32 5.03
CA ASP A 514 -6.51 22.24 6.02
C ASP A 514 -5.18 21.55 6.36
N ILE A 515 -4.08 21.93 5.70
CA ILE A 515 -2.71 21.49 6.02
C ILE A 515 -2.07 22.50 6.98
N CYS A 516 -1.98 23.77 6.60
CA CYS A 516 -1.24 24.75 7.39
C CYS A 516 -1.96 25.17 8.68
N LYS A 517 -3.30 25.24 8.69
CA LYS A 517 -4.04 25.64 9.90
C LYS A 517 -3.80 24.68 11.08
N PRO A 518 -3.97 23.34 10.94
CA PRO A 518 -3.68 22.44 12.04
C PRO A 518 -2.17 22.38 12.37
N ALA A 519 -1.28 22.49 11.39
CA ALA A 519 0.16 22.52 11.62
C ALA A 519 0.58 23.76 12.44
N VAL A 520 0.09 24.94 12.07
CA VAL A 520 0.37 26.18 12.80
C VAL A 520 -0.32 26.17 14.18
N ALA A 521 -1.54 25.64 14.27
CA ALA A 521 -2.20 25.45 15.57
C ALA A 521 -1.35 24.57 16.51
N SER A 522 -0.77 23.48 16.01
CA SER A 522 0.17 22.63 16.75
C SER A 522 1.42 23.40 17.20
N ILE A 523 2.00 24.22 16.33
CA ILE A 523 3.17 25.06 16.63
C ILE A 523 2.84 26.09 17.72
N LEU A 524 1.75 26.85 17.56
CA LEU A 524 1.33 27.86 18.53
C LEU A 524 1.04 27.21 19.90
N ALA A 525 0.37 26.06 19.93
CA ALA A 525 0.13 25.31 21.16
C ALA A 525 1.39 24.78 21.82
N SER A 526 2.49 24.57 21.07
CA SER A 526 3.77 24.13 21.63
C SER A 526 4.62 25.29 22.19
N THR A 527 4.37 26.52 21.71
CA THR A 527 5.18 27.71 22.06
C THR A 527 4.49 28.63 23.05
N SER A 528 3.17 28.49 23.27
CA SER A 528 2.38 29.33 24.18
C SER A 528 1.48 28.50 25.09
N SER A 529 1.08 29.13 26.21
CA SER A 529 0.13 28.57 27.17
C SER A 529 -1.25 29.27 27.08
N ASP A 530 -1.48 30.05 26.05
CA ASP A 530 -2.72 30.80 25.87
C ASP A 530 -3.93 29.85 25.73
N HIS A 531 -5.10 30.32 26.14
CA HIS A 531 -6.30 29.51 26.08
C HIS A 531 -6.72 29.28 24.62
N ILE A 532 -6.92 28.02 24.24
CA ILE A 532 -7.17 27.62 22.84
C ILE A 532 -8.49 28.13 22.25
N LEU A 533 -9.37 28.69 23.09
CA LEU A 533 -10.66 29.27 22.66
C LEU A 533 -10.64 30.80 22.63
N ASP A 534 -9.48 31.42 22.88
CA ASP A 534 -9.36 32.88 22.83
C ASP A 534 -9.14 33.37 21.39
N ASP A 535 -9.75 34.49 21.05
CA ASP A 535 -9.61 35.20 19.78
C ASP A 535 -9.65 34.26 18.55
N GLU A 536 -8.73 34.43 17.61
CA GLU A 536 -8.65 33.61 16.40
C GLU A 536 -8.21 32.16 16.66
N SER A 537 -7.62 31.86 17.80
CA SER A 537 -7.25 30.48 18.19
C SER A 537 -8.47 29.57 18.23
N ALA A 538 -9.66 30.13 18.58
CA ALA A 538 -10.92 29.42 18.49
C ALA A 538 -11.24 28.97 17.06
N ALA A 539 -10.96 29.78 16.04
CA ALA A 539 -11.20 29.46 14.64
C ALA A 539 -10.28 28.33 14.13
N LEU A 540 -9.09 28.15 14.71
CA LEU A 540 -8.21 27.04 14.37
C LEU A 540 -8.78 25.68 14.81
N GLN A 541 -9.73 25.66 15.76
CA GLN A 541 -10.47 24.45 16.13
C GLN A 541 -11.51 24.03 15.11
N ASP A 542 -11.84 24.91 14.15
CA ASP A 542 -12.79 24.62 13.08
C ASP A 542 -12.21 23.71 11.99
N THR A 543 -10.91 23.55 11.93
CA THR A 543 -10.30 22.68 10.93
C THR A 543 -10.42 21.23 11.34
N ASN A 544 -10.82 20.36 10.39
CA ASN A 544 -10.59 18.94 10.51
C ASN A 544 -9.12 18.69 10.18
N ASP A 545 -8.55 17.68 10.83
CA ASP A 545 -7.21 17.24 10.51
C ASP A 545 -7.16 16.76 9.04
N HIS A 546 -6.20 17.26 8.29
CA HIS A 546 -6.05 16.93 6.87
C HIS A 546 -5.87 15.42 6.63
N PHE A 547 -5.23 14.73 7.56
CA PHE A 547 -4.95 13.29 7.50
C PHE A 547 -6.00 12.44 8.22
N LEU A 548 -7.17 13.00 8.54
CA LEU A 548 -8.27 12.32 9.26
C LEU A 548 -7.84 11.72 10.61
N ALA A 549 -6.87 12.37 11.25
CA ALA A 549 -6.34 12.04 12.55
C ALA A 549 -5.96 13.32 13.30
N ASN A 550 -6.02 13.33 14.63
CA ASN A 550 -5.66 14.51 15.40
C ASN A 550 -4.14 14.76 15.37
N LEU A 551 -3.73 15.87 14.79
CA LEU A 551 -2.35 16.35 14.87
C LEU A 551 -2.04 16.77 16.32
N GLN A 552 -0.99 16.19 16.88
CA GLN A 552 -0.56 16.40 18.24
C GLN A 552 0.51 17.49 18.34
N ARG A 553 0.78 17.99 19.55
CA ARG A 553 1.72 19.10 19.80
C ARG A 553 3.13 18.87 19.24
N ASN A 554 3.60 17.61 19.28
CA ASN A 554 4.93 17.25 18.78
C ASN A 554 4.95 16.92 17.25
N GLY A 555 3.83 17.12 16.54
CA GLY A 555 3.73 16.84 15.10
C GLY A 555 3.39 15.38 14.75
N THR A 556 3.12 14.52 15.74
CA THR A 556 2.56 13.18 15.51
C THR A 556 1.04 13.20 15.44
N TYR A 557 0.44 12.05 15.21
CA TYR A 557 -1.00 11.88 15.08
C TYR A 557 -1.54 10.89 16.11
N SER A 558 -2.79 11.11 16.56
CA SER A 558 -3.54 10.10 17.29
C SER A 558 -4.37 9.27 16.31
N VAL A 559 -4.42 7.96 16.54
CA VAL A 559 -5.30 7.04 15.83
C VAL A 559 -6.38 6.54 16.78
N VAL A 560 -7.63 6.75 16.41
CA VAL A 560 -8.77 6.45 17.27
C VAL A 560 -9.77 5.60 16.50
N PRO A 561 -9.73 4.27 16.64
CA PRO A 561 -10.73 3.40 16.04
C PRO A 561 -12.08 3.58 16.72
N ARG A 562 -13.17 3.35 15.99
CA ARG A 562 -14.52 3.36 16.54
C ARG A 562 -14.76 2.13 17.40
N LEU A 563 -15.22 2.37 18.60
CA LEU A 563 -15.68 1.35 19.55
C LEU A 563 -17.14 1.70 19.93
N PRO A 564 -18.13 1.24 19.12
CA PRO A 564 -19.53 1.66 19.31
C PRO A 564 -20.03 1.33 20.71
N GLY A 565 -20.65 2.32 21.37
CA GLY A 565 -21.12 2.16 22.75
C GLY A 565 -20.04 1.86 23.78
N GLY A 566 -18.76 1.89 23.41
CA GLY A 566 -17.64 1.44 24.26
C GLY A 566 -17.47 -0.08 24.34
N GLU A 567 -18.21 -0.84 23.52
CA GLU A 567 -18.08 -2.29 23.44
C GLU A 567 -16.92 -2.67 22.52
N ILE A 568 -16.14 -3.68 22.94
CA ILE A 568 -15.02 -4.21 22.16
C ILE A 568 -14.91 -5.72 22.32
N THR A 569 -14.69 -6.43 21.22
CA THR A 569 -14.41 -7.88 21.27
C THR A 569 -12.94 -8.14 21.62
N PRO A 570 -12.61 -9.33 22.18
CA PRO A 570 -11.23 -9.69 22.46
C PRO A 570 -10.33 -9.60 21.23
N GLU A 571 -10.79 -10.02 20.06
CA GLU A 571 -10.05 -10.00 18.80
C GLU A 571 -9.70 -8.56 18.37
N LYS A 572 -10.65 -7.63 18.45
CA LYS A 572 -10.41 -6.20 18.18
C LYS A 572 -9.44 -5.58 19.20
N LEU A 573 -9.54 -5.99 20.48
CA LEU A 573 -8.62 -5.53 21.51
C LEU A 573 -7.18 -6.01 21.23
N ILE A 574 -7.02 -7.27 20.83
CA ILE A 574 -5.72 -7.84 20.40
C ILE A 574 -5.18 -7.06 19.22
N ALA A 575 -5.98 -6.84 18.18
CA ALA A 575 -5.54 -6.08 17.00
C ALA A 575 -5.07 -4.65 17.36
N ILE A 576 -5.77 -3.96 18.27
CA ILE A 576 -5.32 -2.64 18.75
C ILE A 576 -3.98 -2.76 19.50
N ALA A 577 -3.82 -3.79 20.34
CA ALA A 577 -2.59 -4.01 21.10
C ALA A 577 -1.39 -4.31 20.19
N GLU A 578 -1.57 -5.16 19.19
CA GLU A 578 -0.56 -5.50 18.19
C GLU A 578 -0.17 -4.27 17.35
N VAL A 579 -1.15 -3.53 16.85
CA VAL A 579 -0.89 -2.28 16.11
C VAL A 579 -0.11 -1.30 16.98
N ALA A 580 -0.52 -1.10 18.22
CA ALA A 580 0.18 -0.20 19.13
C ALA A 580 1.62 -0.66 19.42
N HIS A 581 1.84 -1.97 19.58
CA HIS A 581 3.16 -2.56 19.81
C HIS A 581 4.07 -2.37 18.57
N ASP A 582 3.60 -2.79 17.39
CA ASP A 582 4.42 -2.83 16.18
C ASP A 582 4.78 -1.43 15.65
N PHE A 583 3.89 -0.46 15.83
CA PHE A 583 4.14 0.94 15.45
C PHE A 583 4.68 1.80 16.60
N GLY A 584 4.93 1.21 17.78
CA GLY A 584 5.47 1.88 18.95
C GLY A 584 4.57 3.01 19.46
N LEU A 585 3.25 2.81 19.51
CA LEU A 585 2.28 3.83 19.90
C LEU A 585 1.98 3.78 21.40
N TYR A 586 1.78 4.95 22.01
CA TYR A 586 1.27 5.05 23.37
C TYR A 586 -0.25 4.87 23.36
N THR A 587 -0.78 3.99 24.19
CA THR A 587 -2.22 3.71 24.30
C THR A 587 -2.83 4.28 25.55
N LYS A 588 -4.08 4.77 25.45
CA LYS A 588 -4.86 5.25 26.59
C LYS A 588 -6.35 5.01 26.40
N ILE A 589 -7.01 4.47 27.43
CA ILE A 589 -8.47 4.49 27.52
C ILE A 589 -8.89 5.92 27.93
N THR A 590 -9.68 6.55 27.09
CA THR A 590 -10.12 7.94 27.29
C THR A 590 -11.53 8.02 27.87
N GLY A 591 -11.92 9.21 28.34
CA GLY A 591 -13.25 9.42 28.94
C GLY A 591 -14.43 9.23 27.98
N GLY A 592 -14.18 9.04 26.68
CA GLY A 592 -15.18 8.68 25.68
C GLY A 592 -15.37 7.17 25.49
N GLN A 593 -14.84 6.34 26.39
CA GLN A 593 -14.86 4.87 26.27
C GLN A 593 -14.20 4.37 24.98
N ARG A 594 -13.11 5.00 24.58
CA ARG A 594 -12.32 4.63 23.41
C ARG A 594 -10.89 4.32 23.84
N ILE A 595 -10.22 3.49 23.05
CA ILE A 595 -8.78 3.25 23.14
C ILE A 595 -8.11 4.13 22.09
N ASP A 596 -7.52 5.23 22.54
CA ASP A 596 -6.80 6.15 21.67
C ASP A 596 -5.32 5.75 21.61
N MET A 597 -4.75 5.67 20.42
CA MET A 597 -3.32 5.42 20.17
C MET A 597 -2.65 6.73 19.78
N PHE A 598 -1.50 7.05 20.39
CA PHE A 598 -0.80 8.33 20.25
C PHE A 598 0.61 8.13 19.74
N GLY A 599 1.13 9.12 19.02
CA GLY A 599 2.50 9.15 18.57
C GLY A 599 2.73 8.55 17.17
N ALA A 600 1.67 8.30 16.40
CA ALA A 600 1.82 7.84 15.02
C ALA A 600 2.47 8.93 14.15
N ARG A 601 3.43 8.55 13.31
CA ARG A 601 3.97 9.40 12.26
C ARG A 601 3.01 9.42 11.08
N VAL A 602 3.00 10.48 10.29
CA VAL A 602 2.10 10.62 9.15
C VAL A 602 2.23 9.46 8.17
N GLU A 603 3.44 9.02 7.88
CA GLU A 603 3.73 7.91 6.97
C GLU A 603 3.29 6.52 7.48
N GLN A 604 3.06 6.39 8.79
CA GLN A 604 2.57 5.15 9.39
C GLN A 604 1.04 5.02 9.32
N LEU A 605 0.31 6.13 9.17
CA LEU A 605 -1.15 6.15 9.24
C LEU A 605 -1.83 5.18 8.26
N PRO A 606 -1.46 5.12 6.96
CA PRO A 606 -2.10 4.19 6.04
C PRO A 606 -1.92 2.71 6.41
N ALA A 607 -0.74 2.34 6.89
CA ALA A 607 -0.47 0.96 7.33
C ALA A 607 -1.25 0.59 8.61
N ILE A 608 -1.33 1.52 9.56
CA ILE A 608 -2.11 1.37 10.77
C ILE A 608 -3.61 1.19 10.44
N TRP A 609 -4.15 2.04 9.56
CA TRP A 609 -5.57 1.97 9.18
C TRP A 609 -5.92 0.68 8.46
N ARG A 610 -5.05 0.17 7.56
CA ARG A 610 -5.26 -1.12 6.89
C ARG A 610 -5.42 -2.25 7.90
N ARG A 611 -4.57 -2.31 8.91
CA ARG A 611 -4.65 -3.35 9.95
C ARG A 611 -5.91 -3.23 10.80
N LEU A 612 -6.31 -2.02 11.19
CA LEU A 612 -7.52 -1.80 11.97
C LEU A 612 -8.79 -2.12 11.16
N ILE A 613 -8.83 -1.75 9.88
CA ILE A 613 -9.94 -2.09 8.98
C ILE A 613 -10.02 -3.60 8.76
N ALA A 614 -8.90 -4.29 8.57
CA ALA A 614 -8.85 -5.74 8.44
C ALA A 614 -9.40 -6.47 9.69
N ALA A 615 -9.27 -5.85 10.87
CA ALA A 615 -9.88 -6.34 12.12
C ALA A 615 -11.36 -5.88 12.29
N GLY A 616 -12.00 -5.32 11.26
CA GLY A 616 -13.39 -4.87 11.29
C GLY A 616 -13.62 -3.60 12.11
N MET A 617 -12.63 -2.72 12.17
CA MET A 617 -12.74 -1.40 12.79
C MET A 617 -12.74 -0.30 11.72
N GLU A 618 -13.25 0.87 12.07
CA GLU A 618 -13.35 2.05 11.20
C GLU A 618 -12.91 3.31 11.91
N SER A 619 -12.88 4.44 11.21
CA SER A 619 -12.58 5.75 11.80
C SER A 619 -13.53 6.10 12.94
N GLY A 620 -12.98 6.43 14.10
CA GLY A 620 -13.73 6.96 15.24
C GLY A 620 -14.08 8.44 15.12
N HIS A 621 -13.80 9.10 13.98
CA HIS A 621 -14.05 10.53 13.72
C HIS A 621 -13.61 11.43 14.88
N ALA A 622 -12.38 11.21 15.39
CA ALA A 622 -11.87 11.84 16.62
C ALA A 622 -11.39 13.29 16.41
N TYR A 623 -11.98 14.03 15.49
CA TYR A 623 -11.68 15.42 15.16
C TYR A 623 -12.89 16.34 15.32
N GLY A 624 -12.71 17.63 15.12
CA GLY A 624 -13.53 18.75 15.57
C GLY A 624 -15.03 18.64 15.40
N LYS A 625 -15.56 18.53 14.18
CA LYS A 625 -16.98 18.78 13.86
C LYS A 625 -17.70 17.50 13.42
N ALA A 626 -17.77 16.51 14.31
CA ALA A 626 -18.43 15.25 14.04
C ALA A 626 -18.99 14.62 15.31
N LEU A 627 -19.81 13.56 15.15
CA LEU A 627 -20.14 12.67 16.24
C LEU A 627 -18.86 11.97 16.74
N ARG A 628 -18.56 12.15 18.02
CA ARG A 628 -17.31 11.62 18.63
C ARG A 628 -17.51 10.22 19.19
N THR A 629 -18.57 10.00 19.94
CA THR A 629 -18.84 8.73 20.64
C THR A 629 -20.22 8.77 21.26
N VAL A 630 -20.83 7.61 21.42
CA VAL A 630 -22.02 7.41 22.26
C VAL A 630 -21.59 6.57 23.47
N LYS A 631 -21.47 7.20 24.62
CA LYS A 631 -21.06 6.54 25.86
C LYS A 631 -22.19 5.68 26.40
N SER A 632 -21.91 4.45 26.85
CA SER A 632 -22.90 3.59 27.50
C SER A 632 -22.51 3.26 28.95
N CYS A 633 -23.47 2.81 29.74
CA CYS A 633 -23.23 1.97 30.90
C CYS A 633 -23.40 0.49 30.52
N VAL A 634 -23.18 -0.44 31.45
CA VAL A 634 -23.24 -1.89 31.19
C VAL A 634 -24.65 -2.45 30.96
N GLY A 635 -25.68 -1.61 31.04
CA GLY A 635 -27.05 -1.96 30.70
C GLY A 635 -27.74 -2.99 31.59
N SER A 636 -28.94 -3.40 31.19
CA SER A 636 -29.77 -4.38 31.94
C SER A 636 -29.17 -5.79 31.93
N THR A 637 -28.34 -6.11 30.94
CA THR A 637 -27.69 -7.44 30.82
C THR A 637 -26.73 -7.73 31.97
N TRP A 638 -25.95 -6.73 32.41
CA TRP A 638 -24.90 -6.93 33.43
C TRP A 638 -25.13 -6.20 34.73
N CYS A 639 -25.98 -5.16 34.73
CA CYS A 639 -26.24 -4.37 35.91
C CYS A 639 -27.57 -4.73 36.53
N ARG A 640 -27.57 -5.08 37.85
CA ARG A 640 -28.79 -5.40 38.61
C ARG A 640 -29.80 -4.23 38.71
N TYR A 641 -29.38 -3.00 38.36
CA TYR A 641 -30.21 -1.80 38.42
C TYR A 641 -30.61 -1.33 37.01
N GLY A 642 -30.07 -1.94 35.96
CA GLY A 642 -30.40 -1.60 34.57
C GLY A 642 -31.84 -1.99 34.26
N VAL A 643 -32.63 -1.08 33.72
CA VAL A 643 -34.01 -1.33 33.31
C VAL A 643 -34.17 -1.49 31.80
N GLN A 644 -33.22 -0.99 31.01
CA GLN A 644 -33.17 -1.13 29.56
C GLN A 644 -31.76 -1.51 29.08
N ASP A 645 -31.65 -2.00 27.84
CA ASP A 645 -30.37 -2.29 27.18
C ASP A 645 -29.70 -1.02 26.66
N SER A 646 -28.94 -0.39 27.54
CA SER A 646 -28.20 0.84 27.17
C SER A 646 -26.99 0.60 26.28
N VAL A 647 -26.45 -0.63 26.21
CA VAL A 647 -25.33 -0.97 25.33
C VAL A 647 -25.82 -1.09 23.91
N GLY A 648 -26.87 -1.89 23.68
CA GLY A 648 -27.49 -2.04 22.34
C GLY A 648 -27.94 -0.69 21.79
N MET A 649 -28.70 0.09 22.56
CA MET A 649 -29.14 1.43 22.14
C MET A 649 -27.96 2.37 21.84
N ALA A 650 -26.86 2.36 22.60
CA ALA A 650 -25.71 3.19 22.34
C ALA A 650 -24.96 2.77 21.08
N VAL A 651 -24.85 1.47 20.82
CA VAL A 651 -24.27 0.91 19.60
C VAL A 651 -25.08 1.34 18.38
N ASP A 652 -26.42 1.19 18.44
CA ASP A 652 -27.32 1.55 17.34
C ASP A 652 -27.25 3.06 17.03
N LEU A 653 -27.27 3.92 18.04
CA LEU A 653 -27.15 5.36 17.85
C LEU A 653 -25.78 5.76 17.31
N GLU A 654 -24.68 5.14 17.76
CA GLU A 654 -23.34 5.46 17.28
C GLU A 654 -23.16 5.03 15.82
N LEU A 655 -23.63 3.85 15.45
CA LEU A 655 -23.59 3.34 14.08
C LEU A 655 -24.50 4.12 13.14
N ARG A 656 -25.66 4.60 13.63
CA ARG A 656 -26.56 5.44 12.84
C ARG A 656 -25.94 6.79 12.49
N TYR A 657 -25.32 7.46 13.45
CA TYR A 657 -24.83 8.83 13.27
C TYR A 657 -23.32 8.92 13.02
N ARG A 658 -22.67 7.79 12.76
CA ARG A 658 -21.24 7.79 12.40
C ARG A 658 -20.98 8.63 11.16
N GLY A 659 -19.89 9.40 11.16
CA GLY A 659 -19.55 10.32 10.08
C GLY A 659 -20.42 11.57 9.99
N LEU A 660 -21.41 11.75 10.86
CA LEU A 660 -22.28 12.93 10.85
C LEU A 660 -21.48 14.21 11.13
N ARG A 661 -21.40 15.09 10.13
CA ARG A 661 -20.77 16.40 10.27
C ARG A 661 -21.74 17.41 10.88
N SER A 662 -21.24 18.25 11.76
CA SER A 662 -22.03 19.17 12.56
C SER A 662 -21.29 20.47 12.82
N PRO A 663 -21.98 21.57 13.22
CA PRO A 663 -21.34 22.86 13.55
C PRO A 663 -20.25 22.73 14.61
N HIS A 664 -20.40 21.84 15.59
CA HIS A 664 -19.40 21.51 16.60
C HIS A 664 -19.44 20.01 16.92
N LYS A 665 -18.44 19.49 17.65
CA LYS A 665 -18.44 18.08 18.08
C LYS A 665 -19.70 17.73 18.83
N ILE A 666 -20.27 16.57 18.52
CA ILE A 666 -21.41 15.99 19.24
C ILE A 666 -20.93 14.84 20.11
N LYS A 667 -21.39 14.80 21.34
CA LYS A 667 -21.20 13.70 22.27
C LYS A 667 -22.56 13.23 22.76
N MET A 668 -22.73 11.93 22.81
CA MET A 668 -23.96 11.31 23.29
C MET A 668 -23.68 10.38 24.47
N GLY A 669 -24.71 10.03 25.23
CA GLY A 669 -24.59 9.07 26.31
C GLY A 669 -25.93 8.39 26.61
N VAL A 670 -25.88 7.08 26.83
CA VAL A 670 -27.04 6.23 27.11
C VAL A 670 -26.86 5.55 28.45
N SER A 671 -27.72 5.87 29.41
CA SER A 671 -27.74 5.26 30.75
C SER A 671 -28.91 4.30 30.89
N GLY A 672 -28.66 3.08 31.31
CA GLY A 672 -29.64 2.01 31.46
C GLY A 672 -30.54 2.15 32.68
N CYS A 673 -30.42 3.24 33.43
CA CYS A 673 -31.32 3.59 34.55
C CYS A 673 -31.06 5.02 35.05
N GLN A 674 -31.89 5.51 35.99
CA GLN A 674 -31.81 6.85 36.63
C GLN A 674 -30.51 7.15 37.38
N ARG A 675 -29.62 6.15 37.60
CA ARG A 675 -28.29 6.38 38.21
C ARG A 675 -27.31 7.11 37.31
N GLU A 676 -27.60 7.14 36.03
CA GLU A 676 -26.87 7.96 35.03
C GLU A 676 -25.38 7.70 34.96
N CYS A 677 -24.97 6.42 35.01
CA CYS A 677 -23.56 6.03 34.98
C CYS A 677 -22.82 6.39 33.66
N ALA A 678 -23.56 6.62 32.58
CA ALA A 678 -22.99 7.10 31.31
C ALA A 678 -22.88 8.64 31.26
N GLU A 679 -23.24 9.36 32.30
CA GLU A 679 -23.21 10.84 32.37
C GLU A 679 -24.02 11.50 31.25
N ALA A 680 -25.20 10.96 30.96
CA ALA A 680 -26.05 11.35 29.84
C ALA A 680 -26.41 12.85 29.87
N ARG A 681 -26.74 13.39 31.03
CA ARG A 681 -27.06 14.83 31.17
C ARG A 681 -25.89 15.79 31.02
N SER A 682 -24.67 15.29 30.86
CA SER A 682 -23.50 16.11 30.48
C SER A 682 -23.18 16.09 29.01
N LYS A 683 -24.06 15.52 28.18
CA LYS A 683 -23.83 15.30 26.76
C LYS A 683 -24.75 16.16 25.91
N ASP A 684 -24.38 16.38 24.65
CA ASP A 684 -25.20 17.12 23.67
C ASP A 684 -26.55 16.45 23.47
N VAL A 685 -26.57 15.10 23.48
CA VAL A 685 -27.76 14.26 23.52
C VAL A 685 -27.58 13.20 24.60
N GLY A 686 -28.48 13.17 25.56
CA GLY A 686 -28.48 12.21 26.66
C GLY A 686 -29.76 11.37 26.68
N VAL A 687 -29.58 10.05 26.82
CA VAL A 687 -30.69 9.09 26.89
C VAL A 687 -30.61 8.36 28.21
N ILE A 688 -31.71 8.35 28.97
CA ILE A 688 -31.81 7.69 30.28
C ILE A 688 -33.01 6.75 30.28
N ALA A 689 -32.77 5.50 30.56
CA ALA A 689 -33.81 4.47 30.63
C ALA A 689 -34.75 4.67 31.79
N THR A 690 -36.05 4.41 31.52
CA THR A 690 -37.12 4.27 32.51
C THR A 690 -37.75 2.88 32.39
N GLU A 691 -38.65 2.49 33.29
CA GLU A 691 -39.39 1.23 33.20
C GLU A 691 -40.32 1.18 31.96
N LYS A 692 -40.67 2.38 31.42
CA LYS A 692 -41.61 2.49 30.28
C LYS A 692 -40.97 2.77 28.94
N GLY A 693 -39.65 2.99 28.90
CA GLY A 693 -38.90 3.34 27.69
C GLY A 693 -37.74 4.27 28.02
N TRP A 694 -37.59 5.36 27.29
CA TRP A 694 -36.45 6.25 27.34
C TRP A 694 -36.85 7.71 27.59
N ASN A 695 -36.06 8.40 28.38
CA ASN A 695 -36.11 9.86 28.49
C ASN A 695 -35.00 10.47 27.65
N LEU A 696 -35.34 11.38 26.74
CA LEU A 696 -34.42 12.12 25.87
C LEU A 696 -34.11 13.49 26.49
N TYR A 697 -32.83 13.73 26.76
CA TYR A 697 -32.28 14.99 27.23
C TYR A 697 -31.41 15.63 26.16
N VAL A 698 -31.43 16.96 26.01
CA VAL A 698 -30.69 17.69 24.99
C VAL A 698 -29.98 18.94 25.54
N GLY A 699 -28.97 19.43 24.83
CA GLY A 699 -28.26 20.67 25.15
C GLY A 699 -27.31 20.56 26.35
N GLY A 700 -26.80 19.39 26.69
CA GLY A 700 -25.79 19.25 27.73
C GLY A 700 -24.37 19.56 27.27
N ASN A 701 -23.50 20.00 28.14
CA ASN A 701 -22.10 20.28 27.91
C ASN A 701 -21.25 20.02 29.15
N GLY A 702 -20.37 19.05 29.13
CA GLY A 702 -19.37 18.78 30.15
C GLY A 702 -18.02 19.46 29.93
N GLY A 703 -17.96 20.56 29.16
CA GLY A 703 -16.73 21.30 28.83
C GLY A 703 -16.43 22.43 29.83
N ALA A 704 -15.67 23.45 29.36
CA ALA A 704 -15.22 24.59 30.17
C ALA A 704 -16.40 25.39 30.78
N THR A 705 -17.54 25.46 30.09
CA THR A 705 -18.77 26.02 30.60
C THR A 705 -19.80 24.91 30.72
N PRO A 706 -19.89 24.22 31.87
CA PRO A 706 -20.77 23.06 32.03
C PRO A 706 -22.24 23.46 31.98
N LYS A 707 -23.05 22.68 31.30
CA LYS A 707 -24.51 22.78 31.23
C LYS A 707 -25.13 21.41 31.39
N HIS A 708 -26.21 21.32 32.17
CA HIS A 708 -27.01 20.12 32.26
C HIS A 708 -27.99 20.06 31.08
N ALA A 709 -28.04 18.89 30.39
CA ALA A 709 -29.05 18.63 29.40
C ALA A 709 -30.45 18.69 29.98
N GLN A 710 -31.38 19.24 29.24
CA GLN A 710 -32.78 19.41 29.65
C GLN A 710 -33.67 18.35 29.01
N LEU A 711 -34.73 17.95 29.70
CA LEU A 711 -35.65 16.93 29.20
C LEU A 711 -36.43 17.47 27.99
N LEU A 712 -36.26 16.84 26.82
CA LEU A 712 -37.02 17.12 25.61
C LEU A 712 -38.34 16.34 25.60
N ALA A 713 -38.25 15.02 25.82
CA ALA A 713 -39.42 14.12 25.85
C ALA A 713 -39.14 12.93 26.79
N GLY A 714 -40.14 12.32 27.34
CA GLY A 714 -40.06 11.21 28.29
C GLY A 714 -40.87 9.98 27.91
N ASP A 715 -40.47 8.82 28.45
CA ASP A 715 -41.13 7.50 28.28
C ASP A 715 -41.30 7.09 26.81
N LEU A 716 -40.28 7.37 25.96
CA LEU A 716 -40.26 7.09 24.54
C LEU A 716 -39.95 5.60 24.28
N ASP A 717 -40.61 5.01 23.30
CA ASP A 717 -40.13 3.76 22.68
C ASP A 717 -38.93 3.99 21.80
N ASP A 718 -38.24 2.91 21.39
CA ASP A 718 -36.95 2.96 20.64
C ASP A 718 -37.11 3.72 19.32
N GLU A 719 -38.16 3.49 18.57
CA GLU A 719 -38.40 4.11 17.27
C GLU A 719 -38.66 5.63 17.39
N THR A 720 -39.51 6.01 18.36
CA THR A 720 -39.80 7.44 18.61
C THR A 720 -38.58 8.17 19.17
N LEU A 721 -37.76 7.51 20.01
CA LEU A 721 -36.51 8.06 20.51
C LEU A 721 -35.55 8.39 19.36
N VAL A 722 -35.29 7.41 18.47
CA VAL A 722 -34.38 7.60 17.30
C VAL A 722 -34.92 8.70 16.41
N ARG A 723 -36.20 8.70 16.09
CA ARG A 723 -36.86 9.72 15.25
C ARG A 723 -36.70 11.14 15.83
N TYR A 724 -36.88 11.32 17.14
CA TYR A 724 -36.70 12.62 17.76
C TYR A 724 -35.23 13.05 17.81
N ILE A 725 -34.28 12.12 17.97
CA ILE A 725 -32.85 12.42 17.86
C ILE A 725 -32.50 12.82 16.42
N ASP A 726 -33.03 12.13 15.39
CA ASP A 726 -32.84 12.47 13.98
C ASP A 726 -33.26 13.91 13.71
N ARG A 727 -34.48 14.29 14.10
CA ARG A 727 -35.03 15.62 13.94
C ARG A 727 -34.22 16.67 14.70
N TYR A 728 -33.89 16.40 15.96
CA TYR A 728 -33.10 17.30 16.81
C TYR A 728 -31.73 17.61 16.22
N LEU A 729 -30.99 16.55 15.81
CA LEU A 729 -29.66 16.70 15.23
C LEU A 729 -29.70 17.45 13.90
N MET A 730 -30.63 17.11 13.00
CA MET A 730 -30.75 17.80 11.72
C MET A 730 -31.23 19.23 11.88
N PHE A 731 -32.11 19.52 12.81
CA PHE A 731 -32.56 20.89 13.11
C PHE A 731 -31.38 21.74 13.64
N TYR A 732 -30.61 21.19 14.60
CA TYR A 732 -29.40 21.82 15.09
C TYR A 732 -28.38 22.07 13.97
N ILE A 733 -28.06 21.06 13.14
CA ILE A 733 -27.07 21.17 12.06
C ILE A 733 -27.42 22.26 11.05
N ARG A 734 -28.71 22.47 10.80
CA ARG A 734 -29.20 23.42 9.79
C ARG A 734 -29.47 24.84 10.31
N THR A 735 -29.60 25.00 11.60
CA THR A 735 -29.98 26.31 12.20
C THR A 735 -28.94 26.89 13.14
N ALA A 736 -27.98 26.09 13.61
CA ALA A 736 -26.91 26.58 14.47
C ALA A 736 -25.81 27.29 13.68
N ASP A 737 -25.22 28.31 14.30
CA ASP A 737 -24.05 28.99 13.77
C ASP A 737 -22.80 28.08 13.76
N ARG A 738 -21.84 28.44 12.92
CA ARG A 738 -20.54 27.77 12.85
C ARG A 738 -19.85 27.76 14.24
N LEU A 739 -19.34 26.60 14.67
CA LEU A 739 -18.71 26.36 15.99
C LEU A 739 -19.66 26.49 17.19
N GLN A 740 -20.96 26.70 17.00
CA GLN A 740 -21.93 26.80 18.08
C GLN A 740 -22.23 25.41 18.64
N ARG A 741 -22.11 25.25 19.98
CA ARG A 741 -22.49 24.03 20.69
C ARG A 741 -24.01 23.94 20.84
N THR A 742 -24.53 22.74 20.94
CA THR A 742 -25.95 22.44 21.17
C THR A 742 -26.53 23.20 22.39
N ALA A 743 -25.79 23.31 23.49
CA ALA A 743 -26.19 24.04 24.67
C ALA A 743 -26.34 25.53 24.40
N VAL A 744 -25.43 26.16 23.66
CA VAL A 744 -25.47 27.59 23.31
C VAL A 744 -26.56 27.84 22.28
N TRP A 745 -26.68 26.96 21.25
CA TRP A 745 -27.76 27.05 20.26
C TRP A 745 -29.13 27.00 20.90
N GLN A 746 -29.34 26.06 21.85
CA GLN A 746 -30.61 25.92 22.55
C GLN A 746 -30.96 27.15 23.41
N GLU A 747 -29.96 27.86 23.94
CA GLU A 747 -30.17 29.10 24.72
C GLU A 747 -30.38 30.32 23.83
N THR A 748 -29.85 30.35 22.61
CA THR A 748 -29.91 31.50 21.71
C THR A 748 -31.03 31.44 20.69
N ILE A 749 -31.58 30.26 20.39
CA ILE A 749 -32.73 30.14 19.49
C ILE A 749 -33.97 30.75 20.15
N GLU A 750 -34.76 31.52 19.37
CA GLU A 750 -35.99 32.13 19.86
C GLU A 750 -36.99 31.09 20.37
N GLY A 751 -37.49 31.24 21.56
CA GLY A 751 -38.35 30.26 22.23
C GLY A 751 -37.61 29.11 22.92
N GLY A 752 -36.29 29.01 22.80
CA GLY A 752 -35.44 28.04 23.50
C GLY A 752 -35.90 26.60 23.38
N LEU A 753 -35.83 25.83 24.48
CA LEU A 753 -36.18 24.41 24.50
C LEU A 753 -37.65 24.16 24.11
N ASP A 754 -38.57 25.04 24.49
CA ASP A 754 -40.01 24.87 24.20
C ASP A 754 -40.28 24.96 22.69
N HIS A 755 -39.58 25.87 22.01
CA HIS A 755 -39.63 25.94 20.56
C HIS A 755 -39.01 24.67 19.91
N ILE A 756 -37.86 24.22 20.39
CA ILE A 756 -37.22 22.98 19.87
C ILE A 756 -38.14 21.79 20.07
N ARG A 757 -38.83 21.70 21.24
CA ARG A 757 -39.80 20.63 21.52
C ARG A 757 -40.98 20.69 20.54
N ALA A 758 -41.55 21.87 20.31
CA ALA A 758 -42.66 22.05 19.37
C ALA A 758 -42.25 21.62 17.94
N VAL A 759 -41.04 21.98 17.50
CA VAL A 759 -40.54 21.58 16.15
C VAL A 759 -40.25 20.08 16.07
N VAL A 760 -39.52 19.52 17.06
CA VAL A 760 -39.03 18.14 17.02
C VAL A 760 -40.13 17.13 17.32
N CYS A 761 -40.94 17.38 18.36
CA CYS A 761 -41.91 16.41 18.84
C CYS A 761 -43.31 16.62 18.22
N GLU A 762 -43.72 17.87 17.95
CA GLU A 762 -45.07 18.26 17.52
C GLU A 762 -45.13 18.72 16.07
N ASP A 763 -43.99 18.83 15.38
CA ASP A 763 -43.82 19.29 13.97
C ASP A 763 -44.54 20.67 13.72
N SER A 764 -44.37 21.59 14.63
CA SER A 764 -45.04 22.88 14.58
C SER A 764 -44.71 23.73 13.35
N LEU A 765 -43.57 23.43 12.66
CA LEU A 765 -43.14 24.09 11.42
C LEU A 765 -43.46 23.27 10.16
N GLY A 766 -44.00 22.05 10.28
CA GLY A 766 -44.27 21.17 9.14
C GLY A 766 -43.02 20.72 8.37
N ILE A 767 -41.87 20.52 9.08
CA ILE A 767 -40.56 20.19 8.48
C ILE A 767 -40.02 18.81 8.94
N ALA A 768 -40.78 18.08 9.69
CA ALA A 768 -40.35 16.81 10.29
C ALA A 768 -39.87 15.81 9.21
N ASP A 769 -40.66 15.64 8.15
CA ASP A 769 -40.31 14.76 7.03
C ASP A 769 -39.00 15.18 6.33
N ASP A 770 -38.73 16.47 6.17
CA ASP A 770 -37.52 17.01 5.58
C ASP A 770 -36.27 16.73 6.45
N LEU A 771 -36.42 16.83 7.77
CA LEU A 771 -35.37 16.53 8.74
C LEU A 771 -35.06 15.02 8.74
N GLU A 772 -36.08 14.17 8.78
CA GLU A 772 -35.93 12.71 8.71
C GLU A 772 -35.34 12.27 7.38
N ALA A 773 -35.81 12.79 6.25
CA ALA A 773 -35.24 12.51 4.94
C ALA A 773 -33.77 12.95 4.81
N ALA A 774 -33.38 14.03 5.46
CA ALA A 774 -32.01 14.48 5.50
C ALA A 774 -31.10 13.52 6.29
N MET A 775 -31.58 13.02 7.44
CA MET A 775 -30.86 12.02 8.21
C MET A 775 -30.79 10.67 7.47
N ALA A 776 -31.88 10.24 6.83
CA ALA A 776 -31.90 9.01 6.03
C ALA A 776 -30.88 9.04 4.88
N ARG A 777 -30.73 10.20 4.20
CA ARG A 777 -29.69 10.39 3.15
C ARG A 777 -28.28 10.27 3.74
N HIS A 778 -28.03 10.85 4.92
CA HIS A 778 -26.75 10.72 5.61
C HIS A 778 -26.44 9.24 5.93
N VAL A 779 -27.39 8.53 6.52
CA VAL A 779 -27.23 7.11 6.90
C VAL A 779 -26.99 6.24 5.67
N ALA A 780 -27.74 6.44 4.58
CA ALA A 780 -27.58 5.67 3.35
C ALA A 780 -26.27 5.99 2.60
N GLY A 781 -25.76 7.21 2.74
CA GLY A 781 -24.52 7.66 2.07
C GLY A 781 -23.23 7.48 2.88
N TYR A 782 -23.30 6.82 4.04
CA TYR A 782 -22.13 6.63 4.87
C TYR A 782 -21.09 5.72 4.20
N SER A 783 -19.83 6.15 4.24
CA SER A 783 -18.66 5.33 3.92
C SER A 783 -17.54 5.62 4.91
N ASP A 784 -16.74 4.61 5.26
CA ASP A 784 -15.59 4.81 6.15
C ASP A 784 -14.53 5.68 5.48
N GLU A 785 -14.15 6.76 6.15
CA GLU A 785 -13.17 7.73 5.61
C GLU A 785 -11.77 7.15 5.47
N TRP A 786 -11.35 6.25 6.38
CA TRP A 786 -10.06 5.58 6.27
C TRP A 786 -10.02 4.67 5.05
N ALA A 787 -11.07 3.88 4.85
CA ALA A 787 -11.18 3.04 3.66
C ALA A 787 -11.21 3.87 2.37
N ALA A 788 -11.95 4.97 2.35
CA ALA A 788 -12.02 5.87 1.20
C ALA A 788 -10.67 6.53 0.87
N VAL A 789 -9.88 6.89 1.89
CA VAL A 789 -8.50 7.39 1.69
C VAL A 789 -7.58 6.31 1.17
N LEU A 790 -7.66 5.09 1.73
CA LEU A 790 -6.81 3.98 1.31
C LEU A 790 -7.09 3.51 -0.13
N ALA A 791 -8.29 3.75 -0.64
CA ALA A 791 -8.69 3.46 -2.01
C ALA A 791 -8.32 4.58 -3.02
N ASP A 792 -7.79 5.72 -2.56
CA ASP A 792 -7.49 6.89 -3.38
C ASP A 792 -5.99 7.18 -3.38
N GLU A 793 -5.31 6.84 -4.46
CA GLU A 793 -3.85 6.97 -4.59
C GLU A 793 -3.38 8.43 -4.47
N ALA A 794 -4.17 9.38 -4.98
CA ALA A 794 -3.86 10.82 -4.87
C ALA A 794 -3.94 11.29 -3.41
N LYS A 795 -4.85 10.74 -2.61
CA LYS A 795 -4.90 11.01 -1.18
C LYS A 795 -3.76 10.30 -0.44
N LEU A 796 -3.45 9.06 -0.78
CA LEU A 796 -2.35 8.31 -0.17
C LEU A 796 -0.99 8.99 -0.37
N SER A 797 -0.76 9.65 -1.50
CA SER A 797 0.49 10.37 -1.75
C SER A 797 0.78 11.50 -0.74
N ARG A 798 -0.21 11.94 0.02
CA ARG A 798 -0.09 12.98 1.05
C ARG A 798 0.45 12.48 2.39
N PHE A 799 0.47 11.16 2.60
CA PHE A 799 0.93 10.55 3.86
C PHE A 799 2.45 10.38 3.89
N VAL A 800 3.14 11.49 3.74
CA VAL A 800 4.60 11.56 3.76
C VAL A 800 5.02 12.80 4.56
N SER A 801 6.14 12.68 5.28
CA SER A 801 6.70 13.83 6.01
C SER A 801 7.21 14.91 5.05
N PHE A 802 7.80 14.49 3.93
CA PHE A 802 8.34 15.37 2.90
C PHE A 802 7.93 14.86 1.51
N VAL A 803 7.24 15.70 0.74
CA VAL A 803 6.72 15.33 -0.59
C VAL A 803 7.85 14.87 -1.53
N ASN A 804 9.00 15.53 -1.48
CA ASN A 804 10.16 15.21 -2.33
C ASN A 804 11.11 14.17 -1.71
N ALA A 805 10.83 13.71 -0.48
CA ALA A 805 11.57 12.66 0.21
C ALA A 805 10.61 11.77 1.03
N PRO A 806 9.68 11.07 0.36
CA PRO A 806 8.58 10.35 1.03
C PRO A 806 9.05 9.23 1.98
N ASP A 807 10.25 8.71 1.77
CA ASP A 807 10.83 7.66 2.62
C ASP A 807 11.59 8.19 3.84
N GLN A 808 11.70 9.52 3.98
CA GLN A 808 12.39 10.13 5.11
C GLN A 808 11.36 10.61 6.15
N PRO A 809 11.37 10.04 7.36
CA PRO A 809 10.53 10.55 8.44
C PRO A 809 11.01 11.93 8.90
N ASP A 810 10.10 12.72 9.47
CA ASP A 810 10.46 14.01 10.08
C ASP A 810 11.44 13.77 11.25
N PRO A 811 12.71 14.24 11.16
CA PRO A 811 13.70 14.03 12.20
C PRO A 811 13.38 14.80 13.49
N THR A 812 12.43 15.72 13.46
CA THR A 812 12.02 16.49 14.65
C THR A 812 11.00 15.75 15.49
N VAL A 813 10.39 14.69 14.97
CA VAL A 813 9.50 13.82 15.72
C VAL A 813 10.33 12.79 16.49
N VAL A 814 10.64 13.13 17.75
CA VAL A 814 11.49 12.34 18.65
C VAL A 814 10.72 11.96 19.90
N PHE A 815 11.03 10.80 20.47
CA PHE A 815 10.47 10.32 21.73
C PHE A 815 11.59 10.03 22.73
N ASP A 816 11.34 10.33 23.98
CA ASP A 816 12.14 9.89 25.12
C ASP A 816 11.59 8.53 25.59
N GLU A 817 12.42 7.50 25.52
CA GLU A 817 12.11 6.13 25.93
C GLU A 817 12.95 5.70 27.15
N SER A 818 13.66 6.63 27.78
CA SER A 818 14.50 6.34 28.96
C SER A 818 13.69 5.99 30.22
N GLY A 819 12.40 6.36 30.23
CA GLY A 819 11.46 6.10 31.35
C GLY A 819 10.50 4.94 31.05
N PRO A 820 9.60 4.62 32.00
CA PRO A 820 8.60 3.56 31.85
C PRO A 820 7.48 3.91 30.83
N ARG A 821 7.50 5.13 30.30
CA ARG A 821 6.53 5.62 29.31
C ARG A 821 7.25 6.31 28.18
N LYS A 822 6.84 6.02 26.97
CA LYS A 822 7.25 6.77 25.79
C LYS A 822 6.67 8.18 25.86
N VAL A 823 7.53 9.19 25.92
CA VAL A 823 7.13 10.61 26.04
C VAL A 823 7.59 11.38 24.81
N PRO A 824 6.71 12.15 24.15
CA PRO A 824 7.14 12.97 23.02
C PRO A 824 8.08 14.10 23.48
N VAL A 825 9.21 14.24 22.80
CA VAL A 825 10.09 15.38 22.96
C VAL A 825 9.52 16.55 22.17
N MET A 826 9.25 17.66 22.86
CA MET A 826 8.69 18.85 22.23
C MET A 826 9.78 19.62 21.48
N LEU A 827 9.42 20.23 20.35
CA LEU A 827 10.32 21.15 19.64
C LEU A 827 10.80 22.25 20.61
N GLY A 828 12.12 22.52 20.59
CA GLY A 828 12.74 23.51 21.45
C GLY A 828 13.08 23.02 22.87
N THR A 829 12.75 21.78 23.24
CA THR A 829 13.19 21.19 24.51
C THR A 829 14.63 20.67 24.33
N PRO A 830 15.60 21.05 25.20
CA PRO A 830 16.94 20.48 25.14
C PRO A 830 16.87 18.95 25.28
N ARG A 831 17.57 18.20 24.45
CA ARG A 831 17.72 16.75 24.64
C ARG A 831 18.46 16.47 25.95
N LEU A 832 18.00 15.46 26.68
CA LEU A 832 18.66 14.94 27.91
C LEU A 832 20.03 14.30 27.60
N GLY A 833 20.85 14.90 26.79
CA GLY A 833 22.19 14.48 26.38
C GLY A 833 23.06 15.66 25.99
N ASP A 834 22.49 16.84 25.79
CA ASP A 834 23.21 18.05 25.40
C ASP A 834 23.82 18.84 26.59
N THR A 835 23.84 18.23 27.76
CA THR A 835 24.57 18.77 28.90
C THR A 835 26.00 18.21 28.96
N THR A 836 26.78 18.37 27.87
CA THR A 836 28.20 18.28 27.97
C THR A 836 28.80 19.65 27.68
N GLU A 837 29.38 20.19 28.76
CA GLU A 837 30.39 21.26 28.75
C GLU A 837 29.92 22.68 28.42
N ARG A 838 29.28 23.35 29.38
CA ARG A 838 29.70 24.70 29.69
C ARG A 838 30.56 24.64 30.96
N SER A 839 31.83 24.35 30.79
CA SER A 839 32.84 24.66 31.78
C SER A 839 33.59 25.92 31.29
N THR A 840 33.43 26.93 32.11
CA THR A 840 34.26 28.11 32.31
C THR A 840 34.64 28.94 31.09
#